data_8cf247dfb41071ef236fba8fe1345f99
#
_entry.id   8cf247dfb41071ef236fba8fe1345f99
#
_cell.length_a   1.000
_cell.length_b   1.000
_cell.length_c   1.000
_cell.angle_alpha   90.00
_cell.angle_beta   90.00
_cell.angle_gamma   90.00
#
_symmetry.space_group_name_H-M   'P 1'
#
loop_
_entity.id
_entity.type
_entity.pdbx_description
1 polymer ?
#
loop_
_entity_poly.entity_id
_entity_poly.type
_entity_poly.pdbx_seq_one_letter_code
_entity_poly.pdbx_strand_id
1 'polypeptide(L)'
;MHTIITAFSQRRPARLAACLAAVAALLLAPATGVQAATIVVDRVITGSYSIPDGSTVTFKAGGKFKNCRISGARVRVVPGGTRTIFDNCTFAGSFSNSELSATNFGAVPDMDSVPSTWTYRTGPSTVMRASVYRYRGTDNGAALASMGAFCSNGVNLTLHINGKFYTRINQQGSHNAIAIDNAEGVTIEGGTLLMGFKMWSCRRMTFKGISIVGETTAHDFPPIYYNADQYKAGSAWDKFWRAAGYTHDGEAWTNAATGERIDLKYLYNIKRGLSLVGLGNEAFLIGANPHYLPSTDITIDGCRVSMRTLGVMTAADPSAHNWRATRLSVTNCHFDHIYYQPIALHSGYNHIAHCTADYVFQPVDMSTYAHNTLVDDFKATRCGIGPKQENHSGSDESHDNELRNCSFAITDDIYLPDVMYEMLWVRQGRADDCFKLTNCKFSFTSTKKWFRGLMILTHKAIVSNCQFTINVKDPYVRAKDPAISGQAPDVNWIVNGYNAEPQRPDITLDNVRFVLGTTSRVQDVFFKIKNLKATAVTVEGNGTADNYFDHTRAIDVNKCRFDLPCQAIVAAGSNTASVTGTGNTFKVARGAKSLFPAGLKSQAFERDNTIGSQATAPARSKAKPTSSKPGRSRVPQRAVTSSKWHF
;
A
#
# COMPACT_ATOMS: atom_id res chain seq x y z
N MET A 1 -12.64 -29.99 -34.28
CA MET A 1 -12.43 -28.58 -33.95
C MET A 1 -11.74 -27.84 -35.11
N HIS A 2 -12.15 -28.11 -36.34
CA HIS A 2 -11.49 -27.58 -37.57
C HIS A 2 -12.49 -27.07 -38.63
N THR A 3 -13.76 -26.81 -38.26
CA THR A 3 -14.80 -26.49 -39.24
C THR A 3 -15.58 -25.19 -38.96
N ILE A 4 -15.12 -24.31 -38.09
CA ILE A 4 -15.81 -23.03 -37.75
C ILE A 4 -15.01 -21.78 -38.19
N ILE A 5 -13.79 -21.92 -38.72
CA ILE A 5 -12.95 -20.75 -39.07
C ILE A 5 -13.16 -20.24 -40.50
N THR A 6 -13.91 -20.94 -41.37
CA THR A 6 -14.05 -20.57 -42.79
C THR A 6 -15.28 -19.73 -43.16
N ALA A 7 -16.14 -19.35 -42.20
CA ALA A 7 -17.38 -18.62 -42.51
C ALA A 7 -17.32 -17.10 -42.26
N PHE A 8 -16.20 -16.53 -41.78
CA PHE A 8 -16.11 -15.11 -41.41
C PHE A 8 -15.29 -14.23 -42.36
N SER A 9 -14.72 -14.76 -43.43
CA SER A 9 -13.77 -13.98 -44.26
C SER A 9 -14.35 -13.29 -45.51
N GLN A 10 -15.64 -13.40 -45.81
CA GLN A 10 -16.15 -12.90 -47.11
C GLN A 10 -17.15 -11.72 -47.04
N ARG A 11 -17.43 -11.11 -45.89
CA ARG A 11 -18.40 -9.99 -45.83
C ARG A 11 -17.88 -8.64 -45.31
N ARG A 12 -16.59 -8.42 -45.23
CA ARG A 12 -16.03 -7.20 -44.66
C ARG A 12 -15.40 -6.12 -45.57
N PRO A 13 -15.11 -6.32 -46.88
CA PRO A 13 -14.49 -5.23 -47.64
C PRO A 13 -15.44 -4.08 -47.99
N ALA A 14 -16.74 -4.36 -48.18
CA ALA A 14 -17.68 -3.29 -48.58
C ALA A 14 -18.02 -2.29 -47.43
N ARG A 15 -18.06 -2.76 -46.18
CA ARG A 15 -18.30 -1.84 -45.03
C ARG A 15 -17.07 -1.01 -44.64
N LEU A 16 -15.88 -1.57 -44.78
CA LEU A 16 -14.64 -0.83 -44.53
C LEU A 16 -14.41 0.26 -45.59
N ALA A 17 -14.72 -0.02 -46.85
CA ALA A 17 -14.66 0.95 -47.94
C ALA A 17 -15.70 2.07 -47.75
N ALA A 18 -16.91 1.76 -47.29
CA ALA A 18 -17.94 2.75 -46.98
C ALA A 18 -17.58 3.62 -45.77
N CYS A 19 -16.97 3.05 -44.73
CA CYS A 19 -16.44 3.83 -43.59
C CYS A 19 -15.26 4.70 -44.00
N LEU A 20 -14.33 4.19 -44.83
CA LEU A 20 -13.20 4.98 -45.31
C LEU A 20 -13.66 6.07 -46.28
N ALA A 21 -14.64 5.85 -47.12
CA ALA A 21 -15.23 6.88 -47.99
C ALA A 21 -16.00 7.93 -47.19
N ALA A 22 -16.71 7.54 -46.13
CA ALA A 22 -17.39 8.47 -45.23
C ALA A 22 -16.38 9.34 -44.41
N VAL A 23 -15.27 8.74 -43.97
CA VAL A 23 -14.18 9.47 -43.29
C VAL A 23 -13.45 10.39 -44.28
N ALA A 24 -13.21 9.93 -45.53
CA ALA A 24 -12.61 10.77 -46.56
C ALA A 24 -13.54 11.92 -47.01
N ALA A 25 -14.86 11.68 -47.06
CA ALA A 25 -15.84 12.70 -47.38
C ALA A 25 -15.98 13.74 -46.22
N LEU A 26 -15.83 13.31 -44.97
CA LEU A 26 -15.74 14.23 -43.82
C LEU A 26 -14.42 15.05 -43.80
N LEU A 27 -13.33 14.50 -44.35
CA LEU A 27 -12.03 15.18 -44.44
C LEU A 27 -11.93 16.11 -45.66
N LEU A 28 -12.81 15.93 -46.67
CA LEU A 28 -12.86 16.71 -47.90
C LEU A 28 -14.04 17.69 -47.95
N ALA A 29 -14.93 17.71 -46.97
CA ALA A 29 -15.87 18.78 -46.83
C ALA A 29 -15.08 20.08 -46.66
N PRO A 30 -15.29 21.11 -47.49
CA PRO A 30 -14.63 22.41 -47.28
C PRO A 30 -15.02 22.81 -45.85
N ALA A 31 -14.01 22.94 -45.01
CA ALA A 31 -14.21 23.56 -43.71
C ALA A 31 -14.73 24.98 -44.02
N THR A 32 -16.07 25.13 -44.08
CA THR A 32 -16.67 26.45 -43.98
C THR A 32 -16.16 26.98 -42.67
N GLY A 33 -15.15 27.83 -42.74
CA GLY A 33 -14.42 28.35 -41.60
C GLY A 33 -15.39 29.01 -40.65
N VAL A 34 -15.89 28.22 -39.68
CA VAL A 34 -16.58 28.80 -38.53
C VAL A 34 -15.49 29.59 -37.83
N GLN A 35 -15.52 30.88 -38.04
CA GLN A 35 -14.53 31.81 -37.51
C GLN A 35 -14.58 31.73 -35.99
N ALA A 36 -13.45 31.46 -35.36
CA ALA A 36 -13.32 31.47 -33.92
C ALA A 36 -13.94 32.76 -33.35
N ALA A 37 -15.00 32.63 -32.58
CA ALA A 37 -15.77 33.74 -32.06
C ALA A 37 -15.47 33.99 -30.59
N THR A 38 -15.51 35.23 -30.14
CA THR A 38 -15.62 35.54 -28.72
C THR A 38 -17.09 35.61 -28.34
N ILE A 39 -17.51 34.69 -27.50
CA ILE A 39 -18.89 34.58 -26.99
C ILE A 39 -18.91 35.17 -25.58
N VAL A 40 -19.75 36.18 -25.38
CA VAL A 40 -19.94 36.79 -24.05
C VAL A 40 -21.23 36.27 -23.45
N VAL A 41 -21.12 35.59 -22.32
CA VAL A 41 -22.27 35.12 -21.53
C VAL A 41 -22.53 36.14 -20.43
N ASP A 42 -23.61 36.88 -20.57
CA ASP A 42 -24.06 37.97 -19.68
C ASP A 42 -25.41 37.67 -18.95
N ARG A 43 -26.00 36.51 -19.23
CA ARG A 43 -27.24 36.04 -18.66
C ARG A 43 -27.21 34.55 -18.35
N VAL A 44 -28.27 34.05 -17.70
CA VAL A 44 -28.45 32.61 -17.46
C VAL A 44 -28.87 31.93 -18.76
N ILE A 45 -28.13 30.93 -19.19
CA ILE A 45 -28.41 30.06 -20.33
C ILE A 45 -28.78 28.68 -19.82
N THR A 46 -29.83 28.07 -20.35
CA THR A 46 -30.33 26.73 -19.96
C THR A 46 -30.53 25.85 -21.20
N GLY A 47 -30.60 24.53 -21.00
CA GLY A 47 -30.82 23.54 -22.06
C GLY A 47 -29.57 23.12 -22.79
N SER A 48 -29.66 22.95 -24.10
CA SER A 48 -28.49 22.55 -24.92
C SER A 48 -27.89 23.76 -25.61
N TYR A 49 -26.55 23.88 -25.51
CA TYR A 49 -25.83 24.99 -26.09
C TYR A 49 -24.59 24.50 -26.86
N SER A 50 -24.55 24.78 -28.16
CA SER A 50 -23.41 24.43 -29.01
C SER A 50 -22.51 25.65 -29.24
N ILE A 51 -21.24 25.48 -28.87
CA ILE A 51 -20.22 26.52 -29.04
C ILE A 51 -19.48 26.26 -30.33
N PRO A 52 -19.35 27.25 -31.23
CA PRO A 52 -18.56 27.10 -32.45
C PRO A 52 -17.11 26.74 -32.16
N ASP A 53 -16.52 25.94 -33.04
CA ASP A 53 -15.17 25.41 -32.88
C ASP A 53 -14.12 26.55 -32.76
N GLY A 54 -13.16 26.37 -31.85
CA GLY A 54 -12.08 27.32 -31.60
C GLY A 54 -12.49 28.60 -30.89
N SER A 55 -13.76 28.74 -30.46
CA SER A 55 -14.27 29.96 -29.82
C SER A 55 -13.73 30.15 -28.40
N THR A 56 -13.67 31.43 -28.00
CA THR A 56 -13.43 31.82 -26.60
C THR A 56 -14.77 32.21 -25.94
N VAL A 57 -15.09 31.60 -24.83
CA VAL A 57 -16.27 31.93 -24.01
C VAL A 57 -15.84 32.73 -22.80
N THR A 58 -16.38 33.96 -22.66
CA THR A 58 -16.14 34.83 -21.50
C THR A 58 -17.44 35.07 -20.74
N PHE A 59 -17.34 35.34 -19.45
CA PHE A 59 -18.51 35.55 -18.59
C PHE A 59 -18.50 36.95 -17.98
N LYS A 60 -19.66 37.61 -17.98
CA LYS A 60 -19.91 38.86 -17.25
C LYS A 60 -20.68 38.53 -15.95
N ALA A 61 -20.77 39.51 -15.07
CA ALA A 61 -21.52 39.38 -13.82
C ALA A 61 -22.97 38.91 -14.09
N GLY A 62 -23.37 37.80 -13.41
CA GLY A 62 -24.66 37.16 -13.60
C GLY A 62 -24.76 36.18 -14.78
N GLY A 63 -23.77 36.15 -15.67
CA GLY A 63 -23.74 35.21 -16.78
C GLY A 63 -23.33 33.81 -16.31
N LYS A 64 -24.11 32.80 -16.66
CA LYS A 64 -23.81 31.42 -16.39
C LYS A 64 -24.57 30.43 -17.26
N PHE A 65 -24.07 29.25 -17.40
CA PHE A 65 -24.84 28.09 -17.87
C PHE A 65 -25.43 27.36 -16.66
N LYS A 66 -26.72 27.08 -16.71
CA LYS A 66 -27.43 26.36 -15.63
C LYS A 66 -28.26 25.22 -16.20
N ASN A 67 -28.14 24.02 -15.63
CA ASN A 67 -28.79 22.80 -16.13
C ASN A 67 -28.59 22.66 -17.65
N CYS A 68 -27.37 22.81 -18.12
CA CYS A 68 -27.06 22.96 -19.53
C CYS A 68 -26.17 21.80 -20.03
N ARG A 69 -26.50 21.31 -21.24
CA ARG A 69 -25.61 20.44 -22.00
C ARG A 69 -24.81 21.31 -22.96
N ILE A 70 -23.50 21.40 -22.70
CA ILE A 70 -22.60 22.27 -23.47
C ILE A 70 -21.74 21.40 -24.38
N SER A 71 -21.70 21.76 -25.67
CA SER A 71 -20.84 21.07 -26.64
C SER A 71 -19.98 22.07 -27.39
N GLY A 72 -18.76 21.67 -27.80
CA GLY A 72 -17.87 22.47 -28.61
C GLY A 72 -16.48 21.84 -28.72
N ALA A 73 -15.76 22.14 -29.77
CA ALA A 73 -14.39 21.67 -29.98
C ALA A 73 -13.41 22.83 -29.85
N ARG A 74 -12.25 22.57 -29.21
CA ARG A 74 -11.18 23.57 -29.00
C ARG A 74 -11.66 24.87 -28.33
N VAL A 75 -12.63 24.77 -27.44
CA VAL A 75 -13.23 25.94 -26.77
C VAL A 75 -12.32 26.41 -25.63
N ARG A 76 -12.01 27.70 -25.62
CA ARG A 76 -11.32 28.34 -24.50
C ARG A 76 -12.34 28.97 -23.55
N VAL A 77 -12.29 28.65 -22.26
CA VAL A 77 -13.18 29.22 -21.25
C VAL A 77 -12.44 30.24 -20.40
N VAL A 78 -13.01 31.43 -20.22
CA VAL A 78 -12.44 32.51 -19.40
C VAL A 78 -13.50 32.97 -18.40
N PRO A 79 -13.34 32.74 -17.09
CA PRO A 79 -14.38 33.01 -16.10
C PRO A 79 -14.70 34.50 -15.89
N GLY A 80 -13.85 35.41 -16.28
CA GLY A 80 -14.09 36.86 -16.22
C GLY A 80 -14.40 37.40 -14.82
N GLY A 81 -13.86 36.74 -13.75
CA GLY A 81 -14.14 37.09 -12.35
C GLY A 81 -15.50 36.60 -11.82
N THR A 82 -16.29 35.92 -12.64
CA THR A 82 -17.58 35.35 -12.21
C THR A 82 -17.38 34.09 -11.38
N ARG A 83 -17.95 34.05 -10.16
CA ARG A 83 -17.74 32.93 -9.24
C ARG A 83 -18.31 31.62 -9.77
N THR A 84 -19.57 31.58 -10.17
CA THR A 84 -20.22 30.38 -10.70
C THR A 84 -20.58 30.60 -12.15
N ILE A 85 -19.96 29.86 -13.05
CA ILE A 85 -20.21 29.93 -14.50
C ILE A 85 -20.87 28.67 -15.05
N PHE A 86 -20.71 27.54 -14.36
CA PHE A 86 -21.34 26.26 -14.67
C PHE A 86 -22.12 25.75 -13.43
N ASP A 87 -23.42 25.66 -13.55
CA ASP A 87 -24.32 25.23 -12.49
C ASP A 87 -25.08 23.99 -12.99
N ASN A 88 -24.69 22.82 -12.52
CA ASN A 88 -25.24 21.53 -12.95
C ASN A 88 -25.17 21.32 -14.48
N CYS A 89 -23.97 21.42 -15.05
CA CYS A 89 -23.74 21.29 -16.48
C CYS A 89 -23.08 19.97 -16.86
N THR A 90 -23.32 19.52 -18.07
CA THR A 90 -22.61 18.43 -18.74
C THR A 90 -21.88 18.93 -19.97
N PHE A 91 -20.78 18.26 -20.33
CA PHE A 91 -19.87 18.74 -21.37
C PHE A 91 -19.62 17.66 -22.42
N ALA A 92 -19.42 18.08 -23.67
CA ALA A 92 -19.02 17.23 -24.77
C ALA A 92 -18.09 17.99 -25.72
N GLY A 93 -16.94 17.40 -26.06
CA GLY A 93 -16.00 18.00 -26.98
C GLY A 93 -14.61 18.23 -26.37
N SER A 94 -14.02 19.40 -26.57
CA SER A 94 -12.71 19.72 -26.00
C SER A 94 -12.65 21.17 -25.50
N PHE A 95 -12.21 21.32 -24.26
CA PHE A 95 -12.16 22.59 -23.56
C PHE A 95 -10.76 22.85 -23.01
N SER A 96 -10.32 24.08 -23.05
CA SER A 96 -9.08 24.54 -22.46
C SER A 96 -9.29 25.75 -21.56
N ASN A 97 -8.42 25.90 -20.57
CA ASN A 97 -8.42 27.04 -19.65
C ASN A 97 -7.14 27.09 -18.84
N SER A 98 -6.81 28.25 -18.30
CA SER A 98 -5.66 28.43 -17.40
C SER A 98 -6.03 28.86 -15.97
N GLU A 99 -7.29 29.12 -15.66
CA GLU A 99 -7.67 29.81 -14.42
C GLU A 99 -9.05 29.38 -13.84
N LEU A 100 -9.56 28.21 -14.20
CA LEU A 100 -10.80 27.72 -13.61
C LEU A 100 -10.57 27.17 -12.19
N SER A 101 -11.58 27.37 -11.35
CA SER A 101 -11.59 26.83 -10.01
C SER A 101 -12.86 26.01 -9.74
N ALA A 102 -12.85 25.21 -8.68
CA ALA A 102 -14.01 24.43 -8.28
C ALA A 102 -15.27 25.32 -8.03
N THR A 103 -15.07 26.57 -7.59
CA THR A 103 -16.17 27.52 -7.40
C THR A 103 -16.84 27.95 -8.69
N ASN A 104 -16.15 27.83 -9.84
CA ASN A 104 -16.75 28.09 -11.14
C ASN A 104 -17.81 27.06 -11.52
N PHE A 105 -17.81 25.90 -10.89
CA PHE A 105 -18.81 24.84 -11.03
C PHE A 105 -19.91 24.89 -9.96
N GLY A 106 -19.91 25.95 -9.15
CA GLY A 106 -20.89 26.13 -8.07
C GLY A 106 -20.49 25.54 -6.73
N ALA A 107 -19.28 25.02 -6.61
CA ALA A 107 -18.80 24.51 -5.33
C ALA A 107 -18.60 25.63 -4.29
N VAL A 108 -18.96 25.36 -3.06
CA VAL A 108 -18.90 26.30 -1.92
C VAL A 108 -17.77 25.83 -0.98
N PRO A 109 -16.71 26.62 -0.79
CA PRO A 109 -15.56 26.22 0.02
C PRO A 109 -15.76 26.51 1.51
N ASP A 110 -16.82 25.95 2.09
CA ASP A 110 -17.25 26.20 3.48
C ASP A 110 -17.05 24.97 4.39
N MET A 111 -16.26 24.01 3.97
CA MET A 111 -15.99 22.84 4.81
C MET A 111 -15.29 23.25 6.10
N ASP A 112 -15.93 22.95 7.20
CA ASP A 112 -15.42 23.12 8.55
C ASP A 112 -15.11 21.76 9.18
N SER A 113 -14.09 21.72 10.02
CA SER A 113 -13.69 20.52 10.74
C SER A 113 -14.11 20.62 12.20
N VAL A 114 -14.81 19.60 12.65
CA VAL A 114 -15.21 19.47 14.06
C VAL A 114 -14.30 18.44 14.71
N PRO A 115 -13.50 18.81 15.73
CA PRO A 115 -12.69 17.86 16.46
C PRO A 115 -13.54 16.72 17.04
N SER A 116 -13.03 15.52 16.90
CA SER A 116 -13.67 14.31 17.42
C SER A 116 -12.58 13.40 17.98
N THR A 117 -12.94 12.51 18.88
CA THR A 117 -12.01 11.50 19.39
C THR A 117 -12.37 10.16 18.78
N TRP A 118 -11.42 9.58 18.12
CA TRP A 118 -11.51 8.22 17.64
C TRP A 118 -10.85 7.28 18.65
N THR A 119 -11.60 6.28 19.08
CA THR A 119 -11.13 5.28 20.05
C THR A 119 -11.12 3.92 19.37
N TYR A 120 -10.02 3.22 19.42
CA TYR A 120 -9.91 1.87 18.89
C TYR A 120 -9.10 0.98 19.83
N ARG A 121 -9.34 -0.33 19.75
CA ARG A 121 -8.63 -1.30 20.56
C ARG A 121 -7.58 -2.02 19.74
N THR A 122 -6.37 -2.09 20.27
CA THR A 122 -5.28 -2.90 19.71
C THR A 122 -5.07 -4.20 20.47
N GLY A 123 -5.85 -4.42 21.52
CA GLY A 123 -5.82 -5.62 22.35
C GLY A 123 -6.87 -5.58 23.44
N PRO A 124 -7.04 -6.65 24.23
CA PRO A 124 -8.07 -6.74 25.27
C PRO A 124 -8.04 -5.61 26.29
N SER A 125 -6.86 -5.11 26.60
CA SER A 125 -6.63 -4.05 27.58
C SER A 125 -6.06 -2.76 26.99
N THR A 126 -5.77 -2.74 25.71
CA THR A 126 -5.11 -1.60 25.08
C THR A 126 -6.11 -0.82 24.25
N VAL A 127 -6.47 0.35 24.75
CA VAL A 127 -7.32 1.31 24.04
C VAL A 127 -6.46 2.46 23.55
N MET A 128 -6.45 2.65 22.26
CA MET A 128 -5.80 3.79 21.62
C MET A 128 -6.86 4.85 21.33
N ARG A 129 -6.47 6.11 21.47
CA ARG A 129 -7.32 7.25 21.12
C ARG A 129 -6.56 8.15 20.18
N ALA A 130 -7.16 8.47 19.05
CA ALA A 130 -6.64 9.44 18.11
C ALA A 130 -7.60 10.61 17.98
N SER A 131 -7.07 11.81 17.94
CA SER A 131 -7.84 13.00 17.58
C SER A 131 -8.10 12.94 16.07
N VAL A 132 -9.35 12.97 15.70
CA VAL A 132 -9.80 12.96 14.31
C VAL A 132 -10.76 14.11 14.07
N TYR A 133 -11.08 14.35 12.83
CA TYR A 133 -12.04 15.39 12.48
C TYR A 133 -13.26 14.78 11.83
N ARG A 134 -14.42 15.35 12.13
CA ARG A 134 -15.62 15.26 11.32
C ARG A 134 -15.76 16.53 10.54
N TYR A 135 -16.41 16.44 9.41
CA TYR A 135 -16.54 17.57 8.52
C TYR A 135 -18.00 17.93 8.32
N ARG A 136 -18.27 19.21 8.10
CA ARG A 136 -19.58 19.75 7.79
C ARG A 136 -19.44 20.89 6.80
N GLY A 137 -20.48 21.19 6.07
CA GLY A 137 -20.51 22.26 5.08
C GLY A 137 -21.61 22.02 4.06
N THR A 138 -21.61 22.83 3.03
CA THR A 138 -22.46 22.64 1.86
C THR A 138 -22.03 21.38 1.11
N ASP A 139 -23.00 20.55 0.73
CA ASP A 139 -22.71 19.37 -0.09
C ASP A 139 -22.34 19.76 -1.52
N ASN A 140 -21.07 19.54 -1.85
CA ASN A 140 -20.51 19.90 -3.16
C ASN A 140 -20.48 18.73 -4.16
N GLY A 141 -21.10 17.59 -3.86
CA GLY A 141 -21.01 16.39 -4.68
C GLY A 141 -21.37 16.63 -6.16
N ALA A 142 -22.48 17.34 -6.42
CA ALA A 142 -22.90 17.64 -7.79
C ALA A 142 -21.95 18.62 -8.51
N ALA A 143 -21.47 19.65 -7.80
CA ALA A 143 -20.55 20.62 -8.37
C ALA A 143 -19.20 20.00 -8.73
N LEU A 144 -18.65 19.17 -7.85
CA LEU A 144 -17.38 18.46 -8.10
C LEU A 144 -17.54 17.37 -9.18
N ALA A 145 -18.69 16.74 -9.30
CA ALA A 145 -18.97 15.82 -10.41
C ALA A 145 -19.03 16.57 -11.76
N SER A 146 -19.65 17.75 -11.80
CA SER A 146 -19.66 18.62 -12.99
C SER A 146 -18.24 19.08 -13.37
N MET A 147 -17.42 19.41 -12.38
CA MET A 147 -16.00 19.71 -12.57
C MET A 147 -15.24 18.52 -13.18
N GLY A 148 -15.46 17.30 -12.68
CA GLY A 148 -14.88 16.08 -13.23
C GLY A 148 -15.30 15.84 -14.68
N ALA A 149 -16.57 16.04 -14.99
CA ALA A 149 -17.08 15.96 -16.37
C ALA A 149 -16.44 17.01 -17.30
N PHE A 150 -16.16 18.21 -16.81
CA PHE A 150 -15.42 19.21 -17.55
C PHE A 150 -13.97 18.77 -17.80
N CYS A 151 -13.29 18.27 -16.77
CA CYS A 151 -11.92 17.72 -16.89
C CYS A 151 -11.85 16.57 -17.89
N SER A 152 -12.88 15.74 -17.98
CA SER A 152 -12.96 14.63 -18.95
C SER A 152 -12.98 15.10 -20.41
N ASN A 153 -13.31 16.36 -20.62
CA ASN A 153 -13.26 17.02 -21.92
C ASN A 153 -12.14 18.07 -21.98
N GLY A 154 -11.21 18.03 -21.02
CA GLY A 154 -10.12 18.96 -20.88
C GLY A 154 -8.91 18.61 -21.78
N VAL A 155 -8.35 19.63 -22.40
CA VAL A 155 -7.09 19.54 -23.16
C VAL A 155 -6.18 20.69 -22.72
N ASN A 156 -5.03 20.35 -22.13
CA ASN A 156 -4.10 21.35 -21.57
C ASN A 156 -4.81 22.33 -20.62
N LEU A 157 -5.49 21.78 -19.66
CA LEU A 157 -6.34 22.50 -18.70
C LEU A 157 -5.64 22.57 -17.34
N THR A 158 -5.68 23.74 -16.68
CA THR A 158 -5.35 23.87 -15.26
C THR A 158 -6.59 24.25 -14.46
N LEU A 159 -6.85 23.51 -13.39
CA LEU A 159 -7.98 23.71 -12.52
C LEU A 159 -7.52 23.81 -11.06
N HIS A 160 -7.97 24.86 -10.37
CA HIS A 160 -7.57 25.14 -9.00
C HIS A 160 -8.67 24.73 -8.02
N ILE A 161 -8.31 23.95 -7.00
CA ILE A 161 -9.21 23.65 -5.87
C ILE A 161 -8.89 24.67 -4.76
N ASN A 162 -9.43 25.88 -4.90
CA ASN A 162 -9.15 26.96 -3.96
C ASN A 162 -10.10 26.91 -2.77
N GLY A 163 -9.79 26.13 -1.75
CA GLY A 163 -10.59 26.03 -0.52
C GLY A 163 -10.80 24.63 -0.03
N LYS A 164 -11.74 24.48 0.89
CA LYS A 164 -12.10 23.22 1.53
C LYS A 164 -13.54 22.86 1.19
N PHE A 165 -13.77 21.72 0.57
CA PHE A 165 -15.06 21.35 0.04
C PHE A 165 -15.61 20.10 0.72
N TYR A 166 -16.73 20.25 1.40
CA TYR A 166 -17.48 19.16 2.02
C TYR A 166 -18.31 18.41 0.99
N THR A 167 -18.42 17.11 1.15
CA THR A 167 -19.36 16.26 0.44
C THR A 167 -19.99 15.26 1.40
N ARG A 168 -21.27 14.98 1.20
CA ARG A 168 -21.97 13.97 2.01
C ARG A 168 -21.48 12.56 1.69
N ILE A 169 -21.49 11.73 2.71
CA ILE A 169 -21.35 10.28 2.56
C ILE A 169 -22.60 9.74 1.84
N ASN A 170 -22.40 8.89 0.85
CA ASN A 170 -23.48 8.26 0.13
C ASN A 170 -24.17 7.16 0.97
N GLN A 171 -25.23 6.55 0.42
CA GLN A 171 -25.96 5.47 1.11
C GLN A 171 -25.13 4.21 1.38
N GLN A 172 -24.03 4.01 0.64
CA GLN A 172 -23.08 2.94 0.87
C GLN A 172 -22.02 3.29 1.93
N GLY A 173 -22.13 4.47 2.54
CA GLY A 173 -21.22 4.92 3.59
C GLY A 173 -19.85 5.39 3.10
N SER A 174 -19.73 5.78 1.85
CA SER A 174 -18.51 6.34 1.27
C SER A 174 -18.77 7.65 0.54
N HIS A 175 -17.73 8.46 0.36
CA HIS A 175 -17.79 9.60 -0.52
C HIS A 175 -17.74 9.16 -1.99
N ASN A 176 -18.54 9.77 -2.84
CA ASN A 176 -18.41 9.58 -4.27
C ASN A 176 -17.02 10.07 -4.73
N ALA A 177 -16.51 9.53 -5.82
CA ALA A 177 -15.27 10.02 -6.42
C ALA A 177 -15.58 11.01 -7.55
N ILE A 178 -14.64 11.93 -7.77
CA ILE A 178 -14.61 12.79 -8.95
C ILE A 178 -14.11 11.93 -10.11
N ALA A 179 -15.01 11.56 -11.02
CA ALA A 179 -14.67 10.76 -12.19
C ALA A 179 -14.14 11.65 -13.30
N ILE A 180 -13.01 11.22 -13.89
CA ILE A 180 -12.37 11.89 -15.03
C ILE A 180 -12.02 10.84 -16.07
N ASP A 181 -12.63 10.96 -17.25
CA ASP A 181 -12.47 10.01 -18.35
C ASP A 181 -11.85 10.67 -19.57
N ASN A 182 -10.87 10.02 -20.19
CA ASN A 182 -10.24 10.46 -21.45
C ASN A 182 -9.57 11.85 -21.44
N ALA A 183 -9.26 12.38 -20.27
CA ALA A 183 -8.59 13.67 -20.14
C ALA A 183 -7.13 13.62 -20.64
N GLU A 184 -6.65 14.72 -21.21
CA GLU A 184 -5.27 14.83 -21.68
C GLU A 184 -4.63 16.17 -21.29
N GLY A 185 -3.50 16.12 -20.59
CA GLY A 185 -2.76 17.32 -20.19
C GLY A 185 -3.50 18.17 -19.15
N VAL A 186 -4.26 17.54 -18.25
CA VAL A 186 -5.02 18.24 -17.21
C VAL A 186 -4.22 18.31 -15.91
N THR A 187 -4.10 19.52 -15.37
CA THR A 187 -3.53 19.76 -14.04
C THR A 187 -4.64 20.16 -13.08
N ILE A 188 -4.70 19.53 -11.92
CA ILE A 188 -5.60 19.87 -10.81
C ILE A 188 -4.74 20.15 -9.59
N GLU A 189 -4.90 21.32 -8.98
CA GLU A 189 -4.01 21.74 -7.91
C GLU A 189 -4.69 22.42 -6.72
N GLY A 190 -4.10 22.23 -5.55
CA GLY A 190 -4.46 22.88 -4.29
C GLY A 190 -5.72 22.34 -3.64
N GLY A 191 -6.08 22.93 -2.51
CA GLY A 191 -7.34 22.71 -1.79
C GLY A 191 -7.46 21.41 -1.00
N THR A 192 -8.64 21.25 -0.39
CA THR A 192 -8.96 20.08 0.44
C THR A 192 -10.31 19.49 0.06
N LEU A 193 -10.36 18.18 -0.09
CA LEU A 193 -11.54 17.42 -0.54
C LEU A 193 -11.82 16.24 0.39
N LEU A 194 -13.10 15.90 0.53
CA LEU A 194 -13.53 14.59 1.06
C LEU A 194 -13.74 13.55 -0.05
N MET A 195 -13.80 13.95 -1.31
CA MET A 195 -13.87 13.05 -2.46
C MET A 195 -12.47 12.69 -2.94
N GLY A 196 -12.29 11.45 -3.38
CA GLY A 196 -11.13 11.04 -4.16
C GLY A 196 -11.34 11.27 -5.66
N PHE A 197 -10.34 10.88 -6.45
CA PHE A 197 -10.37 10.94 -7.91
C PHE A 197 -10.40 9.53 -8.51
N LYS A 198 -11.19 9.33 -9.56
CA LYS A 198 -11.18 8.13 -10.40
C LYS A 198 -10.84 8.53 -11.82
N MET A 199 -9.79 7.94 -12.36
CA MET A 199 -9.25 8.29 -13.67
C MET A 199 -9.28 7.08 -14.60
N TRP A 200 -9.90 7.26 -15.78
CA TRP A 200 -9.99 6.23 -16.80
C TRP A 200 -9.50 6.76 -18.14
N SER A 201 -8.57 6.06 -18.77
CA SER A 201 -8.03 6.45 -20.09
C SER A 201 -7.44 7.86 -20.14
N CYS A 202 -6.91 8.34 -19.04
CA CYS A 202 -6.33 9.67 -18.92
C CYS A 202 -4.85 9.66 -19.30
N ARG A 203 -4.36 10.77 -19.83
CA ARG A 203 -2.95 10.94 -20.22
C ARG A 203 -2.39 12.26 -19.73
N ARG A 204 -1.13 12.25 -19.26
CA ARG A 204 -0.41 13.45 -18.81
C ARG A 204 -1.21 14.29 -17.82
N MET A 205 -1.81 13.62 -16.84
CA MET A 205 -2.50 14.33 -15.76
C MET A 205 -1.56 14.61 -14.60
N THR A 206 -1.76 15.76 -13.98
CA THR A 206 -1.02 16.17 -12.78
C THR A 206 -1.98 16.57 -11.66
N PHE A 207 -1.78 16.00 -10.49
CA PHE A 207 -2.42 16.39 -9.23
C PHE A 207 -1.36 16.97 -8.31
N LYS A 208 -1.52 18.22 -7.89
CA LYS A 208 -0.48 18.91 -7.15
C LYS A 208 -1.01 19.58 -5.88
N GLY A 209 -0.39 19.27 -4.75
CA GLY A 209 -0.67 19.95 -3.48
C GLY A 209 -2.11 19.80 -2.97
N ILE A 210 -2.81 18.72 -3.33
CA ILE A 210 -4.19 18.48 -2.93
C ILE A 210 -4.19 17.70 -1.62
N SER A 211 -5.07 18.11 -0.69
CA SER A 211 -5.37 17.35 0.51
C SER A 211 -6.66 16.56 0.33
N ILE A 212 -6.59 15.24 0.40
CA ILE A 212 -7.76 14.36 0.40
C ILE A 212 -7.89 13.77 1.79
N VAL A 213 -8.95 14.15 2.48
CA VAL A 213 -9.21 13.72 3.85
C VAL A 213 -10.42 12.77 3.88
N GLY A 214 -10.44 11.87 4.85
CA GLY A 214 -11.61 11.07 5.16
C GLY A 214 -12.17 11.45 6.51
N GLU A 215 -13.40 11.01 6.80
CA GLU A 215 -13.98 11.12 8.13
C GLU A 215 -14.38 9.74 8.64
N THR A 216 -14.32 9.57 9.95
CA THR A 216 -14.90 8.39 10.59
C THR A 216 -16.34 8.69 10.97
N THR A 217 -17.23 7.76 10.71
CA THR A 217 -18.53 7.76 11.39
C THR A 217 -18.33 7.41 12.87
N ALA A 218 -19.34 7.66 13.69
CA ALA A 218 -19.27 7.54 15.15
C ALA A 218 -18.94 6.15 15.69
N HIS A 219 -18.73 5.18 14.85
CA HIS A 219 -18.45 3.82 15.25
C HIS A 219 -16.95 3.58 15.21
N ASP A 220 -16.46 3.07 16.30
CA ASP A 220 -15.07 2.78 16.53
C ASP A 220 -14.51 1.94 15.39
N PHE A 221 -13.42 2.41 14.90
CA PHE A 221 -12.68 1.77 13.83
C PHE A 221 -11.95 0.57 14.41
N PRO A 222 -12.28 -0.64 14.04
CA PRO A 222 -11.36 -1.73 14.28
C PRO A 222 -10.24 -1.59 13.26
N PRO A 223 -9.01 -1.36 13.71
CA PRO A 223 -7.89 -1.36 12.79
C PRO A 223 -7.69 -2.78 12.33
N ILE A 224 -8.26 -3.20 11.17
CA ILE A 224 -7.86 -4.55 10.81
C ILE A 224 -8.44 -5.12 9.54
N TYR A 225 -7.52 -5.82 8.89
CA TYR A 225 -7.77 -6.82 7.87
C TYR A 225 -8.46 -8.04 8.48
N TYR A 226 -9.74 -8.26 8.20
CA TYR A 226 -10.49 -9.35 8.77
C TYR A 226 -10.79 -10.47 7.80
N ASN A 227 -10.49 -11.68 8.23
CA ASN A 227 -11.00 -12.88 7.60
C ASN A 227 -12.28 -13.34 8.35
N ALA A 228 -13.42 -13.49 7.65
CA ALA A 228 -14.67 -13.96 8.23
C ALA A 228 -14.52 -15.32 8.97
N ASP A 229 -13.54 -16.14 8.61
CA ASP A 229 -13.24 -17.39 9.28
C ASP A 229 -12.67 -17.21 10.70
N GLN A 230 -12.19 -16.02 11.03
CA GLN A 230 -11.65 -15.68 12.34
C GLN A 230 -12.74 -15.51 13.40
N TYR A 231 -14.01 -15.34 13.01
CA TYR A 231 -15.14 -15.20 13.93
C TYR A 231 -15.89 -16.49 14.24
N LYS A 232 -15.47 -17.60 13.69
CA LYS A 232 -16.09 -18.88 14.03
C LYS A 232 -15.92 -19.16 15.51
N ALA A 233 -16.97 -19.65 16.13
CA ALA A 233 -16.94 -20.10 17.51
C ALA A 233 -15.75 -21.06 17.73
N GLY A 234 -14.95 -20.79 18.75
CA GLY A 234 -13.73 -21.54 19.06
C GLY A 234 -12.48 -21.10 18.29
N SER A 235 -12.57 -20.11 17.40
CA SER A 235 -11.40 -19.48 16.76
C SER A 235 -10.51 -18.80 17.80
N ALA A 236 -9.27 -18.46 17.42
CA ALA A 236 -8.38 -17.68 18.28
C ALA A 236 -8.99 -16.32 18.66
N TRP A 237 -9.74 -15.73 17.75
CA TRP A 237 -10.47 -14.48 17.97
C TRP A 237 -11.65 -14.64 18.94
N ASP A 238 -12.45 -15.65 18.80
CA ASP A 238 -13.54 -15.96 19.72
C ASP A 238 -12.98 -16.10 21.14
N LYS A 239 -11.91 -16.87 21.29
CA LYS A 239 -11.23 -17.04 22.59
C LYS A 239 -10.66 -15.74 23.13
N PHE A 240 -10.05 -14.92 22.27
CA PHE A 240 -9.47 -13.64 22.65
C PHE A 240 -10.53 -12.66 23.15
N TRP A 241 -11.61 -12.46 22.38
CA TRP A 241 -12.66 -11.55 22.75
C TRP A 241 -13.45 -12.01 23.98
N ARG A 242 -13.70 -13.33 24.10
CA ARG A 242 -14.33 -13.89 25.31
C ARG A 242 -13.45 -13.70 26.54
N ALA A 243 -12.15 -13.89 26.42
CA ALA A 243 -11.22 -13.64 27.53
C ALA A 243 -11.17 -12.14 27.91
N ALA A 244 -11.49 -11.24 26.99
CA ALA A 244 -11.62 -9.80 27.23
C ALA A 244 -13.00 -9.37 27.77
N GLY A 245 -13.90 -10.32 28.02
CA GLY A 245 -15.24 -10.03 28.55
C GLY A 245 -16.30 -9.71 27.51
N TYR A 246 -16.03 -10.01 26.23
CA TYR A 246 -17.01 -9.83 25.17
C TYR A 246 -17.80 -11.11 24.90
N THR A 247 -19.06 -10.95 24.55
CA THR A 247 -19.92 -12.01 24.04
C THR A 247 -20.32 -11.68 22.59
N HIS A 248 -20.53 -12.73 21.80
CA HIS A 248 -20.87 -12.63 20.38
C HIS A 248 -22.32 -13.07 20.16
N ASP A 249 -23.12 -12.24 19.51
CA ASP A 249 -24.53 -12.49 19.21
C ASP A 249 -24.81 -12.92 17.76
N GLY A 250 -23.76 -13.16 16.96
CA GLY A 250 -23.85 -13.45 15.53
C GLY A 250 -23.68 -12.22 14.64
N GLU A 251 -23.90 -11.04 15.17
CA GLU A 251 -23.78 -9.76 14.44
C GLU A 251 -22.69 -8.85 15.02
N ALA A 252 -22.42 -8.95 16.31
CA ALA A 252 -21.44 -8.11 16.99
C ALA A 252 -20.81 -8.77 18.20
N TRP A 253 -19.66 -8.26 18.61
CA TRP A 253 -19.07 -8.48 19.91
C TRP A 253 -19.54 -7.40 20.88
N THR A 254 -20.12 -7.77 22.02
CA THR A 254 -20.62 -6.85 23.03
C THR A 254 -19.93 -7.11 24.36
N ASN A 255 -19.41 -6.07 24.99
CA ASN A 255 -18.89 -6.13 26.36
C ASN A 255 -19.95 -5.59 27.32
N ALA A 256 -20.53 -6.48 28.13
CA ALA A 256 -21.60 -6.11 29.06
C ALA A 256 -21.13 -5.15 30.16
N ALA A 257 -19.85 -5.17 30.53
CA ALA A 257 -19.33 -4.31 31.60
C ALA A 257 -19.09 -2.86 31.13
N THR A 258 -18.81 -2.66 29.86
CA THR A 258 -18.50 -1.33 29.28
C THR A 258 -19.61 -0.81 28.38
N GLY A 259 -20.56 -1.64 27.99
CA GLY A 259 -21.58 -1.31 26.99
C GLY A 259 -21.03 -1.20 25.56
N GLU A 260 -19.76 -1.53 25.35
CA GLU A 260 -19.11 -1.43 24.04
C GLU A 260 -19.64 -2.51 23.10
N ARG A 261 -20.05 -2.11 21.90
CA ARG A 261 -20.50 -3.01 20.83
C ARG A 261 -19.62 -2.82 19.58
N ILE A 262 -19.07 -3.94 19.09
CA ILE A 262 -18.26 -3.99 17.87
C ILE A 262 -19.06 -4.78 16.82
N ASP A 263 -19.62 -4.09 15.86
CA ASP A 263 -20.52 -4.67 14.87
C ASP A 263 -19.75 -5.37 13.74
N LEU A 264 -20.08 -6.64 13.50
CA LEU A 264 -19.41 -7.46 12.48
C LEU A 264 -19.70 -7.06 11.05
N LYS A 265 -20.78 -6.32 10.80
CA LYS A 265 -21.07 -5.81 9.45
C LYS A 265 -19.92 -4.95 8.91
N TYR A 266 -19.31 -4.17 9.77
CA TYR A 266 -18.18 -3.34 9.40
C TYR A 266 -16.94 -4.18 9.06
N LEU A 267 -16.74 -5.26 9.75
CA LEU A 267 -15.61 -6.16 9.58
C LEU A 267 -15.75 -7.04 8.33
N TYR A 268 -16.97 -7.47 8.03
CA TYR A 268 -17.25 -8.32 6.87
C TYR A 268 -17.11 -7.59 5.53
N ASN A 269 -17.43 -6.31 5.50
CA ASN A 269 -17.37 -5.49 4.28
C ASN A 269 -15.95 -5.23 3.80
N ILE A 270 -14.96 -5.25 4.68
CA ILE A 270 -13.55 -5.09 4.33
C ILE A 270 -13.06 -6.23 3.42
N LYS A 271 -13.42 -7.47 3.73
CA LYS A 271 -12.98 -8.65 2.95
C LYS A 271 -13.50 -8.66 1.51
N ARG A 272 -14.61 -7.98 1.23
CA ARG A 272 -15.24 -7.94 -0.10
C ARG A 272 -14.87 -6.72 -0.93
N GLY A 273 -13.89 -5.91 -0.50
CA GLY A 273 -13.56 -4.65 -1.17
C GLY A 273 -14.65 -3.59 -1.04
N LEU A 274 -15.59 -3.80 -0.12
CA LEU A 274 -16.59 -2.81 0.20
C LEU A 274 -15.98 -1.82 1.19
N SER A 275 -16.16 -0.55 0.93
CA SER A 275 -15.69 0.53 1.79
C SER A 275 -16.14 0.34 3.22
N LEU A 276 -15.25 0.61 4.14
CA LEU A 276 -15.65 0.88 5.50
C LEU A 276 -16.58 2.10 5.51
N VAL A 277 -17.69 1.97 6.20
CA VAL A 277 -18.60 3.09 6.40
C VAL A 277 -17.83 4.23 7.04
N GLY A 278 -17.77 5.37 6.37
CA GLY A 278 -17.13 6.58 6.85
C GLY A 278 -15.65 6.77 6.50
N LEU A 279 -14.96 5.74 6.03
CA LEU A 279 -13.68 5.94 5.34
C LEU A 279 -13.97 6.09 3.85
N GLY A 280 -13.45 7.11 3.22
CA GLY A 280 -13.45 7.17 1.76
C GLY A 280 -12.76 5.94 1.20
N ASN A 281 -13.09 5.60 -0.02
CA ASN A 281 -12.35 4.61 -0.81
C ASN A 281 -10.93 5.11 -1.10
N GLU A 282 -10.44 4.82 -2.27
CA GLU A 282 -9.16 5.32 -2.77
C GLU A 282 -9.15 6.85 -2.84
N ALA A 283 -8.03 7.48 -2.49
CA ALA A 283 -7.85 8.89 -2.76
C ALA A 283 -7.62 9.13 -4.26
N PHE A 284 -6.80 8.28 -4.87
CA PHE A 284 -6.54 8.30 -6.32
C PHE A 284 -6.65 6.87 -6.85
N LEU A 285 -7.68 6.61 -7.65
CA LEU A 285 -7.84 5.38 -8.40
C LEU A 285 -7.50 5.63 -9.88
N ILE A 286 -6.47 4.97 -10.36
CA ILE A 286 -5.97 5.10 -11.73
C ILE A 286 -6.21 3.78 -12.45
N GLY A 287 -6.98 3.80 -13.51
CA GLY A 287 -7.36 2.59 -14.18
C GLY A 287 -7.54 2.76 -15.67
N ALA A 288 -8.08 1.71 -16.27
CA ALA A 288 -8.55 1.71 -17.63
C ALA A 288 -9.96 1.12 -17.66
N ASN A 289 -10.78 1.66 -18.53
CA ASN A 289 -12.08 1.08 -18.83
C ASN A 289 -11.88 0.01 -19.92
N PRO A 290 -12.60 -1.13 -19.89
CA PRO A 290 -12.50 -2.15 -20.93
C PRO A 290 -12.68 -1.65 -22.37
N HIS A 291 -13.32 -0.53 -22.52
CA HIS A 291 -13.62 0.06 -23.81
C HIS A 291 -12.66 1.18 -24.23
N TYR A 292 -11.68 1.54 -23.38
CA TYR A 292 -10.79 2.69 -23.58
C TYR A 292 -9.32 2.32 -23.40
N LEU A 293 -8.45 3.27 -23.73
CA LEU A 293 -7.00 3.11 -23.58
C LEU A 293 -6.59 3.15 -22.10
N PRO A 294 -5.49 2.52 -21.71
CA PRO A 294 -4.96 2.65 -20.36
C PRO A 294 -4.57 4.09 -20.03
N SER A 295 -4.71 4.48 -18.77
CA SER A 295 -4.19 5.74 -18.27
C SER A 295 -2.66 5.70 -18.23
N THR A 296 -2.01 6.80 -18.67
CA THR A 296 -0.55 6.88 -18.72
C THR A 296 -0.03 8.26 -18.34
N ASP A 297 1.21 8.32 -17.84
CA ASP A 297 1.89 9.57 -17.51
C ASP A 297 1.10 10.39 -16.46
N ILE A 298 0.74 9.73 -15.36
CA ILE A 298 0.01 10.36 -14.26
C ILE A 298 1.01 10.81 -13.19
N THR A 299 0.92 12.07 -12.78
CA THR A 299 1.75 12.64 -11.71
C THR A 299 0.88 13.04 -10.52
N ILE A 300 1.29 12.63 -9.32
CA ILE A 300 0.68 13.02 -8.04
C ILE A 300 1.82 13.58 -7.19
N ASP A 301 1.84 14.90 -7.01
CA ASP A 301 2.95 15.59 -6.37
C ASP A 301 2.51 16.46 -5.20
N GLY A 302 3.21 16.37 -4.07
CA GLY A 302 2.97 17.18 -2.88
C GLY A 302 1.59 17.00 -2.25
N CYS A 303 0.90 15.90 -2.54
CA CYS A 303 -0.44 15.66 -2.03
C CYS A 303 -0.43 15.07 -0.61
N ARG A 304 -1.50 15.33 0.14
CA ARG A 304 -1.73 14.76 1.46
C ARG A 304 -2.98 13.89 1.45
N VAL A 305 -2.86 12.69 1.98
CA VAL A 305 -3.99 11.77 2.07
C VAL A 305 -4.12 11.28 3.50
N SER A 306 -5.30 11.43 4.08
CA SER A 306 -5.54 10.95 5.44
C SER A 306 -6.91 10.29 5.61
N MET A 307 -7.00 9.34 6.55
CA MET A 307 -8.26 8.68 6.91
C MET A 307 -8.95 8.03 5.70
N ARG A 308 -8.20 7.26 4.91
CA ARG A 308 -8.67 6.56 3.71
C ARG A 308 -8.38 5.07 3.79
N THR A 309 -9.11 4.29 3.00
CA THR A 309 -8.81 2.86 2.85
C THR A 309 -7.54 2.68 2.05
N LEU A 310 -7.43 3.38 0.93
CA LEU A 310 -6.28 3.37 0.03
C LEU A 310 -5.85 4.80 -0.31
N GLY A 311 -4.56 5.01 -0.45
CA GLY A 311 -4.02 6.27 -0.94
C GLY A 311 -4.07 6.34 -2.47
N VAL A 312 -3.04 5.87 -3.13
CA VAL A 312 -2.95 5.78 -4.59
C VAL A 312 -3.06 4.32 -5.01
N MET A 313 -4.01 4.01 -5.85
CA MET A 313 -4.21 2.66 -6.38
C MET A 313 -4.22 2.70 -7.91
N THR A 314 -3.45 1.82 -8.54
CA THR A 314 -3.64 1.49 -9.94
C THR A 314 -4.53 0.26 -10.05
N ALA A 315 -5.62 0.35 -10.81
CA ALA A 315 -6.54 -0.78 -10.94
C ALA A 315 -5.92 -1.88 -11.80
N ALA A 316 -6.07 -3.13 -11.35
CA ALA A 316 -5.78 -4.31 -12.13
C ALA A 316 -7.07 -5.03 -12.48
N ASP A 317 -7.29 -5.29 -13.74
CA ASP A 317 -8.25 -6.30 -14.15
C ASP A 317 -7.47 -7.49 -14.72
N PRO A 318 -7.50 -8.66 -14.05
CA PRO A 318 -6.76 -9.83 -14.49
C PRO A 318 -7.21 -10.35 -15.87
N SER A 319 -8.43 -10.02 -16.29
CA SER A 319 -8.98 -10.47 -17.59
C SER A 319 -8.53 -9.61 -18.76
N ALA A 320 -7.89 -8.47 -18.50
CA ALA A 320 -7.60 -7.48 -19.52
C ALA A 320 -6.16 -6.98 -19.47
N HIS A 321 -5.27 -7.73 -20.05
CA HIS A 321 -3.84 -7.40 -20.16
C HIS A 321 -3.52 -6.00 -20.72
N ASN A 322 -4.47 -5.33 -21.34
CA ASN A 322 -4.29 -4.04 -22.00
C ASN A 322 -4.72 -2.81 -21.18
N TRP A 323 -5.19 -2.97 -19.93
CA TRP A 323 -5.85 -1.88 -19.18
C TRP A 323 -5.02 -1.32 -18.03
N ARG A 324 -3.73 -1.41 -18.12
CA ARG A 324 -2.83 -1.01 -17.04
C ARG A 324 -2.43 0.44 -17.18
N ALA A 325 -2.56 1.18 -16.09
CA ALA A 325 -1.89 2.46 -15.96
C ALA A 325 -0.38 2.21 -16.03
N THR A 326 0.33 3.03 -16.75
CA THR A 326 1.79 2.95 -16.88
C THR A 326 2.42 4.31 -16.63
N ARG A 327 3.66 4.32 -16.13
CA ARG A 327 4.43 5.54 -15.86
C ARG A 327 3.73 6.48 -14.87
N LEU A 328 3.26 5.91 -13.74
CA LEU A 328 2.77 6.69 -12.61
C LEU A 328 3.95 7.27 -11.84
N SER A 329 3.88 8.57 -11.52
CA SER A 329 4.81 9.25 -10.62
C SER A 329 4.07 9.74 -9.38
N VAL A 330 4.50 9.31 -8.19
CA VAL A 330 3.98 9.81 -6.89
C VAL A 330 5.14 10.38 -6.12
N THR A 331 5.15 11.70 -5.92
CA THR A 331 6.30 12.39 -5.33
C THR A 331 5.89 13.35 -4.23
N ASN A 332 6.75 13.48 -3.22
CA ASN A 332 6.55 14.43 -2.12
C ASN A 332 5.21 14.30 -1.37
N CYS A 333 4.59 13.12 -1.41
CA CYS A 333 3.28 12.90 -0.82
C CYS A 333 3.39 12.43 0.63
N HIS A 334 2.36 12.76 1.40
CA HIS A 334 2.21 12.33 2.78
C HIS A 334 0.91 11.56 2.99
N PHE A 335 1.02 10.37 3.58
CA PHE A 335 -0.09 9.47 3.87
C PHE A 335 -0.21 9.26 5.38
N ASP A 336 -1.39 9.49 5.93
CA ASP A 336 -1.61 9.38 7.36
C ASP A 336 -2.92 8.62 7.66
N HIS A 337 -2.87 7.66 8.60
CA HIS A 337 -4.03 6.84 8.94
C HIS A 337 -4.67 6.20 7.69
N ILE A 338 -3.87 5.53 6.89
CA ILE A 338 -4.37 4.76 5.74
C ILE A 338 -4.62 3.33 6.19
N TYR A 339 -5.89 2.97 6.12
CA TYR A 339 -6.38 1.71 6.67
C TYR A 339 -5.74 0.48 6.04
N TYR A 340 -5.50 0.52 4.73
CA TYR A 340 -4.90 -0.59 4.02
C TYR A 340 -3.55 -0.20 3.41
N GLN A 341 -3.53 0.41 2.25
CA GLN A 341 -2.29 0.69 1.52
C GLN A 341 -2.22 2.15 1.06
N PRO A 342 -1.22 2.94 1.50
CA PRO A 342 -0.94 4.24 0.89
C PRO A 342 -0.66 4.14 -0.60
N ILE A 343 0.08 3.11 -1.00
CA ILE A 343 0.48 2.86 -2.39
C ILE A 343 0.15 1.41 -2.74
N ALA A 344 -0.76 1.21 -3.70
CA ALA A 344 -1.15 -0.09 -4.24
C ALA A 344 -0.98 -0.11 -5.76
N LEU A 345 0.03 -0.80 -6.24
CA LEU A 345 0.45 -0.76 -7.63
C LEU A 345 0.12 -2.08 -8.34
N HIS A 346 -0.64 -1.95 -9.42
CA HIS A 346 -0.96 -3.02 -10.35
C HIS A 346 -0.61 -2.60 -11.79
N SER A 347 0.47 -1.89 -11.97
CA SER A 347 0.90 -1.35 -13.26
C SER A 347 2.42 -1.25 -13.33
N GLY A 348 2.98 -1.07 -14.54
CA GLY A 348 4.40 -1.01 -14.74
C GLY A 348 4.98 0.40 -14.84
N TYR A 349 6.31 0.48 -14.69
CA TYR A 349 7.12 1.69 -14.84
C TYR A 349 6.74 2.82 -13.89
N ASN A 350 6.47 2.50 -12.63
CA ASN A 350 6.09 3.49 -11.64
C ASN A 350 7.32 4.05 -10.91
N HIS A 351 7.22 5.31 -10.51
CA HIS A 351 8.21 5.99 -9.70
C HIS A 351 7.55 6.64 -8.48
N ILE A 352 7.86 6.13 -7.31
CA ILE A 352 7.38 6.65 -6.03
C ILE A 352 8.58 7.23 -5.31
N ALA A 353 8.59 8.53 -5.03
CA ALA A 353 9.77 9.14 -4.42
C ALA A 353 9.45 10.21 -3.36
N HIS A 354 10.33 10.32 -2.35
CA HIS A 354 10.25 11.34 -1.31
C HIS A 354 8.90 11.37 -0.58
N CYS A 355 8.30 10.19 -0.43
CA CYS A 355 7.00 10.06 0.23
C CYS A 355 7.14 9.61 1.68
N THR A 356 6.16 9.99 2.49
CA THR A 356 6.09 9.57 3.88
C THR A 356 4.74 8.96 4.20
N ALA A 357 4.75 7.97 5.09
CA ALA A 357 3.52 7.36 5.58
C ALA A 357 3.60 7.18 7.10
N ASP A 358 2.49 7.41 7.78
CA ASP A 358 2.38 7.16 9.19
C ASP A 358 1.05 6.48 9.52
N TYR A 359 1.10 5.49 10.41
CA TYR A 359 -0.11 4.79 10.81
C TYR A 359 -0.81 4.08 9.64
N VAL A 360 -0.11 3.19 8.97
CA VAL A 360 -0.59 2.49 7.77
C VAL A 360 -0.47 0.98 7.93
N PHE A 361 -1.37 0.23 7.31
CA PHE A 361 -1.26 -1.21 7.37
C PHE A 361 -0.04 -1.72 6.62
N GLN A 362 0.02 -1.50 5.32
CA GLN A 362 1.07 -1.95 4.42
C GLN A 362 1.52 -0.77 3.57
N PRO A 363 2.76 -0.27 3.73
CA PRO A 363 3.16 1.01 3.15
C PRO A 363 3.19 1.01 1.62
N VAL A 364 3.62 -0.09 1.02
CA VAL A 364 3.69 -0.25 -0.44
C VAL A 364 3.30 -1.67 -0.80
N ASP A 365 2.39 -1.83 -1.74
CA ASP A 365 2.02 -3.08 -2.37
C ASP A 365 2.31 -3.02 -3.88
N MET A 366 3.18 -3.89 -4.34
CA MET A 366 3.52 -4.07 -5.74
C MET A 366 2.97 -5.42 -6.20
N SER A 367 1.65 -5.47 -6.39
CA SER A 367 0.95 -6.71 -6.71
C SER A 367 0.57 -6.77 -8.18
N THR A 368 0.32 -7.96 -8.66
CA THR A 368 -0.25 -8.29 -9.97
C THR A 368 0.06 -7.26 -11.07
N TYR A 369 1.06 -7.50 -11.89
CA TYR A 369 1.52 -6.60 -12.96
C TYR A 369 2.36 -5.38 -12.53
N ALA A 370 2.68 -5.21 -11.27
CA ALA A 370 3.64 -4.19 -10.87
C ALA A 370 5.05 -4.59 -11.32
N HIS A 371 5.59 -3.90 -12.31
CA HIS A 371 6.91 -4.22 -12.83
C HIS A 371 7.72 -2.95 -13.12
N ASN A 372 9.04 -3.07 -13.08
CA ASN A 372 9.96 -1.95 -13.31
C ASN A 372 9.59 -0.73 -12.47
N THR A 373 9.17 -0.97 -11.23
CA THR A 373 8.76 0.06 -10.27
C THR A 373 9.94 0.41 -9.37
N LEU A 374 10.21 1.70 -9.26
CA LEU A 374 11.17 2.23 -8.31
C LEU A 374 10.45 2.96 -7.18
N VAL A 375 10.69 2.53 -5.95
CA VAL A 375 10.31 3.25 -4.74
C VAL A 375 11.58 3.79 -4.09
N ASP A 376 11.75 5.12 -4.06
CA ASP A 376 12.95 5.80 -3.61
C ASP A 376 12.65 6.79 -2.48
N ASP A 377 13.45 6.77 -1.41
CA ASP A 377 13.27 7.65 -0.24
C ASP A 377 11.84 7.65 0.32
N PHE A 378 11.27 6.46 0.49
CA PHE A 378 9.98 6.29 1.14
C PHE A 378 10.18 6.01 2.64
N LYS A 379 9.57 6.81 3.50
CA LYS A 379 9.68 6.65 4.96
C LYS A 379 8.30 6.34 5.54
N ALA A 380 8.17 5.15 6.12
CA ALA A 380 6.94 4.76 6.79
C ALA A 380 7.18 4.41 8.25
N THR A 381 6.34 4.97 9.11
CA THR A 381 6.36 4.72 10.55
C THR A 381 5.04 4.10 10.99
N ARG A 382 5.06 3.35 12.08
CA ARG A 382 3.87 2.66 12.60
C ARG A 382 3.15 1.85 11.50
N CYS A 383 3.89 0.99 10.81
CA CYS A 383 3.31 0.08 9.82
C CYS A 383 2.82 -1.20 10.49
N GLY A 384 1.76 -1.78 9.99
CA GLY A 384 1.31 -3.11 10.42
C GLY A 384 2.18 -4.22 9.87
N ILE A 385 2.50 -4.17 8.58
CA ILE A 385 3.45 -5.06 7.90
C ILE A 385 4.38 -4.23 7.01
N GLY A 386 5.42 -4.87 6.49
CA GLY A 386 6.33 -4.23 5.54
C GLY A 386 5.79 -4.15 4.11
N PRO A 387 6.59 -3.57 3.21
CA PRO A 387 6.26 -3.54 1.79
C PRO A 387 6.19 -4.94 1.19
N LYS A 388 5.43 -5.09 0.12
CA LYS A 388 5.13 -6.37 -0.50
C LYS A 388 5.24 -6.31 -2.02
N GLN A 389 5.79 -7.38 -2.60
CA GLN A 389 5.60 -7.75 -3.99
C GLN A 389 4.88 -9.10 -4.04
N GLU A 390 3.73 -9.16 -4.70
CA GLU A 390 2.99 -10.42 -4.82
C GLU A 390 2.20 -10.49 -6.12
N ASN A 391 2.13 -11.68 -6.68
CA ASN A 391 1.26 -11.97 -7.80
C ASN A 391 0.01 -12.71 -7.32
N HIS A 392 -1.14 -12.05 -7.35
CA HIS A 392 -2.41 -12.62 -6.91
C HIS A 392 -3.12 -13.48 -7.96
N SER A 393 -2.80 -13.30 -9.24
CA SER A 393 -3.54 -13.93 -10.35
C SER A 393 -2.89 -15.21 -10.87
N GLY A 394 -1.73 -15.61 -10.34
CA GLY A 394 -0.94 -16.70 -10.91
C GLY A 394 -0.28 -16.35 -12.24
N SER A 395 -0.41 -15.10 -12.72
CA SER A 395 0.35 -14.58 -13.84
C SER A 395 1.72 -14.09 -13.35
N ASP A 396 2.77 -14.45 -14.05
CA ASP A 396 4.16 -14.13 -13.66
C ASP A 396 4.57 -12.70 -14.00
N GLU A 397 3.70 -11.71 -13.76
CA GLU A 397 3.89 -10.38 -14.34
C GLU A 397 4.38 -9.30 -13.35
N SER A 398 4.42 -9.58 -12.04
CA SER A 398 5.06 -8.68 -11.08
C SER A 398 6.56 -8.99 -11.02
N HIS A 399 7.41 -8.06 -11.51
CA HIS A 399 8.84 -8.31 -11.65
C HIS A 399 9.69 -7.04 -11.70
N ASP A 400 10.99 -7.18 -11.48
CA ASP A 400 12.01 -6.13 -11.63
C ASP A 400 11.69 -4.84 -10.85
N ASN A 401 11.16 -4.99 -9.62
CA ASN A 401 10.88 -3.87 -8.74
C ASN A 401 12.06 -3.59 -7.81
N GLU A 402 12.21 -2.32 -7.43
CA GLU A 402 13.28 -1.87 -6.55
C GLU A 402 12.75 -0.97 -5.42
N LEU A 403 13.21 -1.23 -4.19
CA LEU A 403 13.13 -0.30 -3.07
C LEU A 403 14.53 0.26 -2.81
N ARG A 404 14.65 1.59 -2.79
CA ARG A 404 15.93 2.27 -2.59
C ARG A 404 15.80 3.40 -1.57
N ASN A 405 16.79 3.54 -0.70
CA ASN A 405 16.86 4.59 0.32
C ASN A 405 15.63 4.64 1.27
N CYS A 406 14.90 3.54 1.39
CA CYS A 406 13.64 3.50 2.13
C CYS A 406 13.84 3.17 3.63
N SER A 407 12.86 3.58 4.43
CA SER A 407 12.82 3.25 5.86
C SER A 407 11.42 2.82 6.28
N PHE A 408 11.31 1.63 6.90
CA PHE A 408 10.04 1.06 7.34
C PHE A 408 10.12 0.65 8.81
N ALA A 409 9.26 1.26 9.65
CA ALA A 409 9.12 0.88 11.05
C ALA A 409 7.80 0.12 11.26
N ILE A 410 7.92 -1.18 11.48
CA ILE A 410 6.79 -2.08 11.68
C ILE A 410 6.57 -2.26 13.17
N THR A 411 5.35 -1.99 13.63
CA THR A 411 5.00 -2.03 15.05
C THR A 411 3.71 -2.80 15.27
N ASP A 412 3.49 -3.24 16.51
CA ASP A 412 2.24 -3.89 16.90
C ASP A 412 1.15 -2.91 17.39
N ASP A 413 1.35 -1.62 17.24
CA ASP A 413 0.38 -0.60 17.65
C ASP A 413 -0.89 -0.63 16.79
N ILE A 414 -0.79 -1.14 15.56
CA ILE A 414 -1.86 -1.17 14.56
C ILE A 414 -2.56 -2.52 14.49
N TYR A 415 -2.11 -3.52 15.31
CA TYR A 415 -2.44 -4.91 15.01
C TYR A 415 -3.12 -5.69 16.10
N LEU A 416 -4.00 -6.56 15.65
CA LEU A 416 -4.61 -7.63 16.40
C LEU A 416 -3.73 -8.90 16.42
N PRO A 417 -3.95 -9.80 17.41
CA PRO A 417 -2.97 -10.82 17.84
C PRO A 417 -2.63 -11.92 16.83
N ASP A 418 -3.34 -12.08 15.74
CA ASP A 418 -3.21 -13.27 14.88
C ASP A 418 -2.62 -13.01 13.48
N VAL A 419 -2.07 -11.85 13.24
CA VAL A 419 -1.45 -11.55 11.94
C VAL A 419 0.03 -11.90 11.96
N MET A 420 0.45 -12.53 10.88
CA MET A 420 1.87 -12.78 10.64
C MET A 420 2.57 -11.49 10.28
N TYR A 421 3.63 -11.17 11.01
CA TYR A 421 4.43 -9.99 10.77
C TYR A 421 5.58 -10.32 9.83
N GLU A 422 5.66 -9.56 8.76
CA GLU A 422 6.70 -9.65 7.76
C GLU A 422 7.31 -8.27 7.54
N MET A 423 8.62 -8.20 7.52
CA MET A 423 9.31 -6.94 7.20
C MET A 423 9.35 -6.66 5.71
N LEU A 424 9.42 -7.69 4.92
CA LEU A 424 9.40 -7.64 3.48
C LEU A 424 8.81 -8.94 2.96
N TRP A 425 7.87 -8.85 2.03
CA TRP A 425 7.33 -10.00 1.35
C TRP A 425 7.54 -9.88 -0.15
N VAL A 426 8.38 -10.73 -0.70
CA VAL A 426 8.56 -10.88 -2.15
C VAL A 426 8.13 -12.28 -2.53
N ARG A 427 7.03 -12.40 -3.24
CA ARG A 427 6.41 -13.68 -3.57
C ARG A 427 5.91 -13.70 -5.00
N GLN A 428 6.07 -14.83 -5.69
CA GLN A 428 5.44 -15.14 -6.97
C GLN A 428 5.74 -14.17 -8.13
N GLY A 429 6.97 -13.68 -8.26
CA GLY A 429 7.41 -13.00 -9.47
C GLY A 429 7.69 -13.98 -10.63
N ARG A 430 8.14 -13.49 -11.77
CA ARG A 430 8.61 -14.28 -12.91
C ARG A 430 9.86 -15.07 -12.54
N ALA A 431 10.13 -16.16 -13.26
CA ALA A 431 11.35 -16.96 -13.05
C ALA A 431 12.65 -16.16 -13.29
N ASP A 432 12.60 -15.11 -14.09
CA ASP A 432 13.67 -14.17 -14.39
C ASP A 432 13.60 -12.87 -13.55
N ASP A 433 12.64 -12.75 -12.65
CA ASP A 433 12.47 -11.59 -11.75
C ASP A 433 13.73 -11.35 -10.89
N CYS A 434 14.08 -10.09 -10.74
CA CYS A 434 15.13 -9.65 -9.84
C CYS A 434 14.68 -8.49 -8.96
N PHE A 435 14.14 -8.82 -7.79
CA PHE A 435 13.82 -7.81 -6.78
C PHE A 435 15.09 -7.18 -6.21
N LYS A 436 15.13 -5.85 -6.12
CA LYS A 436 16.27 -5.11 -5.57
C LYS A 436 15.90 -4.33 -4.33
N LEU A 437 16.79 -4.38 -3.35
CA LEU A 437 16.69 -3.63 -2.11
C LEU A 437 18.03 -2.96 -1.83
N THR A 438 18.07 -1.64 -1.87
CA THR A 438 19.33 -0.87 -1.79
C THR A 438 19.22 0.24 -0.75
N ASN A 439 20.19 0.33 0.16
CA ASN A 439 20.28 1.39 1.20
C ASN A 439 19.02 1.49 2.08
N CYS A 440 18.34 0.41 2.37
CA CYS A 440 17.08 0.42 3.12
C CYS A 440 17.27 0.05 4.60
N LYS A 441 16.39 0.59 5.44
CA LYS A 441 16.33 0.30 6.86
C LYS A 441 14.96 -0.23 7.25
N PHE A 442 14.96 -1.37 7.91
CA PHE A 442 13.76 -1.99 8.45
C PHE A 442 13.89 -2.14 9.96
N SER A 443 12.88 -1.75 10.69
CA SER A 443 12.77 -2.05 12.11
C SER A 443 11.45 -2.74 12.39
N PHE A 444 11.52 -3.78 13.20
CA PHE A 444 10.36 -4.48 13.72
C PHE A 444 10.39 -4.43 15.23
N THR A 445 9.33 -3.95 15.84
CA THR A 445 9.18 -3.92 17.29
C THR A 445 7.84 -4.49 17.68
N SER A 446 7.84 -5.58 18.42
CA SER A 446 6.63 -6.21 18.93
C SER A 446 6.77 -6.60 20.40
N THR A 447 5.70 -6.43 21.15
CA THR A 447 5.64 -6.82 22.56
C THR A 447 5.04 -8.19 22.77
N LYS A 448 4.31 -8.76 21.81
CA LYS A 448 3.45 -9.92 22.04
C LYS A 448 3.32 -10.89 20.88
N LYS A 449 4.16 -10.86 19.81
CA LYS A 449 3.72 -11.55 18.61
C LYS A 449 4.78 -12.33 17.87
N TRP A 450 4.31 -13.40 17.29
CA TRP A 450 5.12 -14.34 16.54
C TRP A 450 5.36 -13.84 15.12
N PHE A 451 6.44 -14.28 14.63
CA PHE A 451 7.09 -13.78 13.46
C PHE A 451 7.35 -14.95 12.52
N ARG A 452 6.84 -14.88 11.31
CA ARG A 452 6.95 -15.99 10.35
C ARG A 452 8.23 -15.94 9.54
N GLY A 453 8.77 -14.79 9.37
CA GLY A 453 9.99 -14.53 8.64
C GLY A 453 10.18 -13.03 8.47
N LEU A 454 11.43 -12.59 8.49
CA LEU A 454 11.77 -11.19 8.26
C LEU A 454 11.66 -10.80 6.81
N MET A 455 12.06 -11.73 5.96
CA MET A 455 12.15 -11.50 4.54
C MET A 455 11.78 -12.82 3.85
N ILE A 456 10.78 -12.76 3.00
CA ILE A 456 10.34 -13.89 2.20
C ILE A 456 10.66 -13.58 0.76
N LEU A 457 11.58 -14.32 0.19
CA LEU A 457 12.07 -14.12 -1.16
C LEU A 457 11.81 -15.38 -1.95
N THR A 458 11.09 -15.29 -3.05
CA THR A 458 10.63 -16.46 -3.80
C THR A 458 11.27 -16.63 -5.17
N HIS A 459 12.12 -15.70 -5.60
CA HIS A 459 12.83 -15.78 -6.89
C HIS A 459 14.26 -15.32 -6.75
N LYS A 460 14.68 -14.33 -7.47
CA LYS A 460 15.99 -13.73 -7.35
C LYS A 460 15.88 -12.40 -6.63
N ALA A 461 16.76 -12.18 -5.63
CA ALA A 461 16.84 -10.90 -4.96
C ALA A 461 18.28 -10.45 -4.75
N ILE A 462 18.49 -9.15 -4.87
CA ILE A 462 19.74 -8.48 -4.54
C ILE A 462 19.46 -7.48 -3.43
N VAL A 463 20.11 -7.66 -2.30
CA VAL A 463 19.98 -6.80 -1.11
C VAL A 463 21.34 -6.21 -0.80
N SER A 464 21.46 -4.90 -0.85
CA SER A 464 22.72 -4.21 -0.63
C SER A 464 22.61 -3.02 0.31
N ASN A 465 23.59 -2.85 1.18
CA ASN A 465 23.69 -1.74 2.15
C ASN A 465 22.44 -1.60 3.02
N CYS A 466 21.83 -2.69 3.44
CA CYS A 466 20.58 -2.69 4.18
C CYS A 466 20.76 -3.09 5.65
N GLN A 467 19.89 -2.56 6.49
CA GLN A 467 19.84 -2.92 7.91
C GLN A 467 18.43 -3.39 8.29
N PHE A 468 18.37 -4.52 9.01
CA PHE A 468 17.15 -5.10 9.57
C PHE A 468 17.32 -5.21 11.09
N THR A 469 16.47 -4.52 11.84
CA THR A 469 16.48 -4.54 13.31
C THR A 469 15.21 -5.20 13.83
N ILE A 470 15.38 -6.19 14.71
CA ILE A 470 14.28 -7.00 15.23
C ILE A 470 14.25 -6.90 16.75
N ASN A 471 13.18 -6.34 17.29
CA ASN A 471 12.94 -6.19 18.71
C ASN A 471 11.65 -6.92 19.11
N VAL A 472 11.71 -8.23 19.28
CA VAL A 472 10.60 -9.01 19.84
C VAL A 472 10.84 -9.11 21.35
N LYS A 473 10.06 -8.39 22.16
CA LYS A 473 10.26 -8.34 23.63
C LYS A 473 9.77 -9.58 24.36
N ASP A 474 8.86 -10.29 23.77
CA ASP A 474 8.31 -11.52 24.36
C ASP A 474 8.10 -12.52 23.22
N PRO A 475 9.00 -13.51 23.04
CA PRO A 475 8.81 -14.50 22.00
C PRO A 475 7.51 -15.23 22.28
N TYR A 476 6.53 -15.03 21.42
CA TYR A 476 5.25 -15.70 21.51
C TYR A 476 5.47 -17.20 21.29
N VAL A 477 5.30 -17.95 22.37
CA VAL A 477 5.14 -19.40 22.28
C VAL A 477 3.78 -19.65 21.63
N ARG A 478 3.80 -19.99 20.37
CA ARG A 478 2.60 -20.26 19.60
C ARG A 478 1.80 -21.39 20.23
N ALA A 479 0.64 -21.09 20.78
CA ALA A 479 -0.38 -22.11 20.98
C ALA A 479 -0.68 -22.70 19.59
N LYS A 480 -0.56 -24.00 19.42
CA LYS A 480 -0.72 -24.72 18.15
C LYS A 480 -1.91 -24.17 17.37
N ASP A 481 -1.64 -23.40 16.32
CA ASP A 481 -2.67 -22.97 15.38
C ASP A 481 -2.93 -24.15 14.42
N PRO A 482 -4.11 -24.77 14.45
CA PRO A 482 -4.41 -25.93 13.61
C PRO A 482 -4.41 -25.57 12.11
N ALA A 483 -4.55 -24.30 11.74
CA ALA A 483 -4.50 -23.86 10.34
C ALA A 483 -3.08 -23.85 9.75
N ILE A 484 -2.04 -23.98 10.59
CA ILE A 484 -0.64 -24.06 10.16
C ILE A 484 -0.01 -25.32 10.77
N SER A 485 -0.74 -26.41 10.66
CA SER A 485 -0.32 -27.72 11.15
C SER A 485 1.02 -28.14 10.52
N GLY A 486 1.97 -28.51 11.37
CA GLY A 486 3.26 -29.06 10.96
C GLY A 486 4.47 -28.13 11.11
N GLN A 487 4.29 -26.90 11.57
CA GLN A 487 5.41 -26.02 11.90
C GLN A 487 5.70 -26.01 13.41
N ALA A 488 6.97 -26.12 13.76
CA ALA A 488 7.39 -26.05 15.16
C ALA A 488 7.00 -24.70 15.78
N PRO A 489 6.60 -24.66 17.07
CA PRO A 489 6.03 -23.48 17.69
C PRO A 489 6.93 -22.25 17.82
N ASP A 490 8.23 -22.38 17.64
CA ASP A 490 9.22 -21.32 17.93
C ASP A 490 10.06 -20.93 16.72
N VAL A 491 9.54 -21.08 15.51
CA VAL A 491 10.37 -20.93 14.32
C VAL A 491 10.31 -19.51 13.77
N ASN A 492 11.36 -18.75 14.04
CA ASN A 492 11.60 -17.46 13.42
C ASN A 492 12.77 -17.59 12.44
N TRP A 493 12.51 -17.36 11.16
CA TRP A 493 13.54 -17.26 10.16
C TRP A 493 13.94 -15.79 9.96
N ILE A 494 15.20 -15.50 9.79
CA ILE A 494 15.61 -14.14 9.42
C ILE A 494 15.41 -13.92 7.92
N VAL A 495 15.85 -14.87 7.10
CA VAL A 495 15.60 -14.87 5.65
C VAL A 495 14.98 -16.21 5.28
N ASN A 496 13.80 -16.20 4.73
CA ASN A 496 13.03 -17.39 4.40
C ASN A 496 12.66 -17.43 2.92
N GLY A 497 13.15 -18.40 2.20
CA GLY A 497 12.84 -18.63 0.80
C GLY A 497 11.49 -19.30 0.52
N TYR A 498 10.71 -19.58 1.53
CA TYR A 498 9.30 -20.04 1.60
C TYR A 498 8.87 -21.18 0.67
N ASN A 499 9.30 -21.23 -0.59
CA ASN A 499 8.80 -22.21 -1.55
C ASN A 499 9.47 -23.57 -1.47
N ALA A 500 8.73 -24.60 -1.94
CA ALA A 500 9.28 -25.91 -2.21
C ALA A 500 10.20 -25.88 -3.45
N GLU A 501 11.15 -26.80 -3.53
CA GLU A 501 11.91 -26.98 -4.76
C GLU A 501 10.98 -27.28 -5.96
N PRO A 502 11.30 -26.84 -7.19
CA PRO A 502 12.56 -26.21 -7.62
C PRO A 502 12.59 -24.68 -7.53
N GLN A 503 11.56 -24.04 -6.98
CA GLN A 503 11.32 -22.59 -7.03
C GLN A 503 11.98 -21.80 -5.89
N ARG A 504 13.00 -22.37 -5.23
CA ARG A 504 13.73 -21.66 -4.18
C ARG A 504 14.51 -20.48 -4.77
N PRO A 505 14.63 -19.36 -4.03
CA PRO A 505 15.27 -18.15 -4.54
C PRO A 505 16.77 -18.25 -4.67
N ASP A 506 17.32 -17.47 -5.60
CA ASP A 506 18.70 -17.05 -5.64
C ASP A 506 18.82 -15.70 -4.92
N ILE A 507 19.60 -15.63 -3.84
CA ILE A 507 19.73 -14.44 -3.00
C ILE A 507 21.17 -13.97 -2.96
N THR A 508 21.38 -12.69 -3.29
CA THR A 508 22.66 -12.00 -3.12
C THR A 508 22.52 -10.94 -2.03
N LEU A 509 23.36 -11.02 -1.01
CA LEU A 509 23.45 -10.05 0.08
C LEU A 509 24.83 -9.39 0.05
N ASP A 510 24.88 -8.07 0.04
CA ASP A 510 26.13 -7.32 0.09
C ASP A 510 26.05 -6.19 1.12
N ASN A 511 26.94 -6.19 2.10
CA ASN A 511 26.95 -5.22 3.19
C ASN A 511 25.59 -5.10 3.90
N VAL A 512 25.04 -6.23 4.35
CA VAL A 512 23.73 -6.31 5.02
C VAL A 512 23.90 -6.62 6.50
N ARG A 513 23.18 -5.90 7.34
CA ARG A 513 23.22 -6.06 8.79
C ARG A 513 21.86 -6.50 9.34
N PHE A 514 21.84 -7.63 10.02
CA PHE A 514 20.70 -8.12 10.80
C PHE A 514 21.00 -7.98 12.28
N VAL A 515 20.17 -7.24 13.01
CA VAL A 515 20.33 -6.96 14.45
C VAL A 515 19.17 -7.53 15.21
N LEU A 516 19.41 -8.50 16.09
CA LEU A 516 18.42 -9.01 17.03
C LEU A 516 18.56 -8.29 18.37
N GLY A 517 17.65 -7.38 18.66
CA GLY A 517 17.66 -6.60 19.91
C GLY A 517 17.15 -7.33 21.14
N THR A 518 16.70 -8.58 21.01
CA THR A 518 16.08 -9.37 22.08
C THR A 518 16.73 -10.72 22.23
N THR A 519 16.43 -11.41 23.36
CA THR A 519 16.92 -12.76 23.65
C THR A 519 16.19 -13.87 22.89
N SER A 520 15.58 -13.54 21.76
CA SER A 520 14.81 -14.48 20.94
C SER A 520 15.66 -15.57 20.34
N ARG A 521 15.12 -16.79 20.35
CA ARG A 521 15.71 -17.92 19.63
C ARG A 521 15.24 -17.91 18.19
N VAL A 522 16.19 -17.87 17.27
CA VAL A 522 15.96 -18.02 15.83
C VAL A 522 16.27 -19.46 15.44
N GLN A 523 15.35 -20.14 14.77
CA GLN A 523 15.64 -21.49 14.30
C GLN A 523 16.70 -21.45 13.22
N ASP A 524 16.46 -20.71 12.13
CA ASP A 524 17.42 -20.61 11.04
C ASP A 524 17.58 -19.14 10.62
N VAL A 525 18.82 -18.73 10.41
CA VAL A 525 19.08 -17.39 9.88
C VAL A 525 18.72 -17.34 8.40
N PHE A 526 19.15 -18.36 7.63
CA PHE A 526 18.86 -18.49 6.20
C PHE A 526 18.20 -19.84 5.93
N PHE A 527 17.01 -19.82 5.40
CA PHE A 527 16.16 -21.00 5.24
C PHE A 527 15.59 -21.13 3.83
N LYS A 528 15.67 -22.31 3.24
CA LYS A 528 15.09 -22.67 1.92
C LYS A 528 15.56 -21.78 0.76
N ILE A 529 16.85 -21.56 0.65
CA ILE A 529 17.47 -20.78 -0.42
C ILE A 529 18.16 -21.74 -1.42
N LYS A 530 18.03 -21.49 -2.72
CA LYS A 530 18.71 -22.26 -3.76
C LYS A 530 20.19 -21.92 -3.82
N ASN A 531 20.51 -20.66 -4.06
CA ASN A 531 21.88 -20.17 -4.07
C ASN A 531 21.96 -18.91 -3.21
N LEU A 532 22.72 -18.96 -2.13
CA LEU A 532 23.01 -17.81 -1.28
C LEU A 532 24.44 -17.33 -1.55
N LYS A 533 24.54 -16.07 -1.99
CA LYS A 533 25.82 -15.36 -2.05
C LYS A 533 25.79 -14.21 -1.06
N ALA A 534 26.66 -14.21 -0.06
CA ALA A 534 26.71 -13.18 0.95
C ALA A 534 28.13 -12.61 1.09
N THR A 535 28.25 -11.30 1.03
CA THR A 535 29.52 -10.59 1.23
C THR A 535 29.34 -9.51 2.29
N ALA A 536 30.23 -9.44 3.26
CA ALA A 536 30.22 -8.46 4.34
C ALA A 536 28.89 -8.42 5.12
N VAL A 537 28.22 -9.55 5.27
CA VAL A 537 26.97 -9.66 6.04
C VAL A 537 27.27 -9.80 7.53
N THR A 538 26.56 -9.03 8.35
CA THR A 538 26.64 -9.14 9.81
C THR A 538 25.30 -9.60 10.37
N VAL A 539 25.34 -10.64 11.20
CA VAL A 539 24.21 -11.13 12.00
C VAL A 539 24.60 -11.07 13.46
N GLU A 540 23.98 -10.17 14.23
CA GLU A 540 24.40 -9.91 15.62
C GLU A 540 23.23 -9.65 16.54
N GLY A 541 23.46 -9.67 17.84
CA GLY A 541 22.48 -9.30 18.86
C GLY A 541 22.54 -10.18 20.10
N ASN A 542 21.46 -10.15 20.88
CA ASN A 542 21.37 -10.84 22.17
C ASN A 542 20.65 -12.21 22.09
N GLY A 543 20.23 -12.60 20.90
CA GLY A 543 19.53 -13.87 20.67
C GLY A 543 20.47 -15.05 20.45
N THR A 544 19.87 -16.20 20.15
CA THR A 544 20.58 -17.42 19.73
C THR A 544 19.98 -17.92 18.42
N ALA A 545 20.74 -18.68 17.66
CA ALA A 545 20.24 -19.40 16.49
C ALA A 545 20.41 -20.92 16.70
N ASP A 546 19.47 -21.70 16.19
CA ASP A 546 19.71 -23.13 16.12
C ASP A 546 20.68 -23.40 14.97
N ASN A 547 20.41 -22.84 13.81
CA ASN A 547 21.28 -22.96 12.63
C ASN A 547 21.48 -21.62 11.95
N TYR A 548 22.62 -21.44 11.30
CA TYR A 548 22.77 -20.31 10.36
C TYR A 548 22.15 -20.65 9.02
N PHE A 549 22.32 -21.87 8.53
CA PHE A 549 21.81 -22.28 7.22
C PHE A 549 21.04 -23.58 7.33
N ASP A 550 19.82 -23.59 6.85
CA ASP A 550 19.04 -24.81 6.70
C ASP A 550 18.34 -24.85 5.34
N HIS A 551 18.28 -26.04 4.74
CA HIS A 551 17.70 -26.26 3.42
C HIS A 551 18.21 -25.25 2.34
N THR A 552 19.41 -24.70 2.53
CA THR A 552 20.08 -23.80 1.60
C THR A 552 21.06 -24.62 0.77
N ARG A 553 20.79 -24.76 -0.54
CA ARG A 553 21.48 -25.75 -1.39
C ARG A 553 22.94 -25.40 -1.66
N ALA A 554 23.23 -24.16 -2.05
CA ALA A 554 24.59 -23.67 -2.25
C ALA A 554 24.82 -22.40 -1.44
N ILE A 555 25.90 -22.39 -0.67
CA ILE A 555 26.26 -21.32 0.24
C ILE A 555 27.64 -20.80 -0.16
N ASP A 556 27.72 -19.51 -0.52
CA ASP A 556 28.97 -18.79 -0.77
C ASP A 556 28.98 -17.52 0.10
N VAL A 557 29.76 -17.54 1.17
CA VAL A 557 29.79 -16.45 2.17
C VAL A 557 31.24 -15.95 2.36
N ASN A 558 31.41 -14.63 2.21
CA ASN A 558 32.72 -14.02 2.24
C ASN A 558 32.75 -12.80 3.17
N LYS A 559 33.73 -12.73 4.07
CA LYS A 559 33.92 -11.60 5.02
C LYS A 559 32.69 -11.33 5.87
N CYS A 560 31.92 -12.36 6.20
CA CYS A 560 30.71 -12.26 6.98
C CYS A 560 30.98 -12.47 8.48
N ARG A 561 30.14 -11.86 9.32
CA ARG A 561 30.22 -11.99 10.76
C ARG A 561 28.88 -12.50 11.32
N PHE A 562 28.90 -13.67 11.91
CA PHE A 562 27.75 -14.35 12.48
C PHE A 562 27.92 -14.46 14.01
N ASP A 563 27.37 -13.50 14.74
CA ASP A 563 27.63 -13.30 16.18
C ASP A 563 26.55 -13.89 17.11
N LEU A 564 25.53 -14.53 16.58
CA LEU A 564 24.54 -15.25 17.39
C LEU A 564 25.10 -16.66 17.73
N PRO A 565 25.18 -17.06 18.99
CA PRO A 565 25.57 -18.44 19.29
C PRO A 565 24.62 -19.44 18.62
N CYS A 566 25.13 -20.32 17.75
CA CYS A 566 24.33 -21.32 17.04
C CYS A 566 24.72 -22.75 17.46
N GLN A 567 23.78 -23.70 17.30
CA GLN A 567 24.04 -25.12 17.54
C GLN A 567 24.71 -25.79 16.34
N ALA A 568 24.38 -25.36 15.13
CA ALA A 568 25.04 -25.77 13.90
C ALA A 568 25.22 -24.58 12.92
N ILE A 569 26.27 -24.61 12.13
CA ILE A 569 26.44 -23.66 11.01
C ILE A 569 25.50 -24.09 9.89
N VAL A 570 25.49 -25.36 9.52
CA VAL A 570 24.54 -25.96 8.58
C VAL A 570 23.75 -27.04 9.31
N ALA A 571 22.42 -26.98 9.25
CA ALA A 571 21.54 -27.94 9.93
C ALA A 571 21.81 -29.39 9.50
N ALA A 572 21.77 -30.31 10.44
CA ALA A 572 22.10 -31.73 10.21
C ALA A 572 21.20 -32.41 9.15
N GLY A 573 19.92 -32.01 9.05
CA GLY A 573 18.97 -32.52 8.07
C GLY A 573 18.92 -31.73 6.75
N SER A 574 19.82 -30.76 6.56
CA SER A 574 19.83 -29.89 5.39
C SER A 574 20.26 -30.63 4.12
N ASN A 575 19.63 -30.30 3.01
CA ASN A 575 20.04 -30.75 1.67
C ASN A 575 21.14 -29.87 1.03
N THR A 576 21.98 -29.23 1.84
CA THR A 576 23.07 -28.39 1.40
C THR A 576 24.08 -29.23 0.63
N ALA A 577 24.36 -28.82 -0.62
CA ALA A 577 25.30 -29.48 -1.51
C ALA A 577 26.70 -28.90 -1.43
N SER A 578 26.84 -27.60 -1.13
CA SER A 578 28.11 -26.92 -1.05
C SER A 578 28.11 -25.78 -0.04
N VAL A 579 29.25 -25.60 0.62
CA VAL A 579 29.55 -24.44 1.46
C VAL A 579 30.95 -23.95 1.09
N THR A 580 31.04 -22.67 0.71
CA THR A 580 32.29 -22.02 0.25
C THR A 580 32.41 -20.63 0.84
N GLY A 581 33.60 -20.04 0.74
CA GLY A 581 33.88 -18.67 1.16
C GLY A 581 34.95 -18.57 2.23
N THR A 582 35.45 -17.35 2.42
CA THR A 582 36.63 -17.09 3.24
C THR A 582 36.47 -15.84 4.11
N GLY A 583 37.26 -15.78 5.20
CA GLY A 583 37.34 -14.60 6.06
C GLY A 583 36.08 -14.37 6.90
N ASN A 584 35.28 -15.40 7.13
CA ASN A 584 34.08 -15.31 7.95
C ASN A 584 34.38 -15.61 9.43
N THR A 585 33.55 -15.05 10.30
CA THR A 585 33.54 -15.38 11.73
C THR A 585 32.20 -15.95 12.13
N PHE A 586 32.21 -17.13 12.75
CA PHE A 586 31.01 -17.80 13.24
C PHE A 586 31.08 -18.01 14.75
N LYS A 587 30.07 -17.59 15.47
CA LYS A 587 29.94 -17.86 16.90
C LYS A 587 29.06 -19.08 17.10
N VAL A 588 29.63 -20.09 17.76
CA VAL A 588 28.90 -21.32 18.04
C VAL A 588 28.61 -21.45 19.54
N ALA A 589 27.54 -22.15 19.87
CA ALA A 589 27.15 -22.40 21.24
C ALA A 589 28.13 -23.40 21.89
N ARG A 590 28.38 -23.25 23.19
CA ARG A 590 29.21 -24.20 23.92
C ARG A 590 28.56 -25.59 23.91
N GLY A 591 29.34 -26.59 23.47
CA GLY A 591 28.90 -27.98 23.40
C GLY A 591 28.10 -28.35 22.14
N ALA A 592 28.11 -27.48 21.12
CA ALA A 592 27.65 -27.84 19.78
C ALA A 592 28.41 -29.07 19.27
N LYS A 593 27.68 -30.14 18.90
CA LYS A 593 28.30 -31.46 18.61
C LYS A 593 28.65 -31.65 17.14
N SER A 594 27.90 -31.06 16.26
CA SER A 594 28.12 -31.17 14.81
C SER A 594 27.77 -29.85 14.14
N LEU A 595 28.74 -29.20 13.54
CA LEU A 595 28.55 -27.91 12.89
C LEU A 595 28.07 -28.03 11.44
N PHE A 596 28.28 -29.21 10.84
CA PHE A 596 27.92 -29.49 9.45
C PHE A 596 27.30 -30.87 9.32
N PRO A 597 26.42 -31.10 8.32
CA PRO A 597 25.85 -32.40 8.02
C PRO A 597 26.93 -33.42 7.66
N ALA A 598 26.71 -34.68 8.00
CA ALA A 598 27.57 -35.75 7.55
C ALA A 598 27.63 -35.83 6.02
N GLY A 599 28.86 -35.89 5.47
CA GLY A 599 29.07 -35.94 4.02
C GLY A 599 29.22 -34.59 3.31
N LEU A 600 28.89 -33.46 3.96
CA LEU A 600 29.21 -32.16 3.40
C LEU A 600 30.73 -31.89 3.44
N LYS A 601 31.33 -31.54 2.29
CA LYS A 601 32.74 -31.19 2.21
C LYS A 601 32.99 -29.81 2.80
N SER A 602 33.22 -29.70 4.12
CA SER A 602 33.38 -28.44 4.86
C SER A 602 34.82 -28.12 5.26
N GLN A 603 35.78 -29.05 5.13
CA GLN A 603 37.16 -28.91 5.64
C GLN A 603 37.89 -27.64 5.13
N ALA A 604 37.78 -27.32 3.85
CA ALA A 604 38.35 -26.10 3.29
C ALA A 604 37.70 -24.85 3.87
N PHE A 605 36.38 -24.87 3.99
CA PHE A 605 35.61 -23.78 4.60
C PHE A 605 35.98 -23.58 6.07
N GLU A 606 36.10 -24.66 6.85
CA GLU A 606 36.52 -24.59 8.26
C GLU A 606 37.93 -24.03 8.45
N ARG A 607 38.87 -24.38 7.58
CA ARG A 607 40.24 -23.86 7.61
C ARG A 607 40.31 -22.36 7.29
N ASP A 608 39.50 -21.89 6.35
CA ASP A 608 39.57 -20.54 5.80
C ASP A 608 38.68 -19.54 6.56
N ASN A 609 38.05 -19.98 7.67
CA ASN A 609 37.14 -19.20 8.48
C ASN A 609 37.40 -19.36 9.99
N THR A 610 37.00 -18.38 10.79
CA THR A 610 37.12 -18.42 12.25
C THR A 610 35.83 -18.95 12.86
N ILE A 611 35.88 -20.09 13.54
CA ILE A 611 34.76 -20.69 14.24
C ILE A 611 35.09 -20.74 15.73
N GLY A 612 34.41 -19.90 16.53
CA GLY A 612 34.66 -19.75 17.97
C GLY A 612 33.48 -20.10 18.85
N SER A 613 33.78 -20.82 19.95
CA SER A 613 32.76 -21.01 21.00
C SER A 613 32.68 -19.80 21.92
N GLN A 614 31.48 -19.45 22.39
CA GLN A 614 31.31 -18.39 23.36
C GLN A 614 31.96 -18.81 24.71
N ALA A 615 32.90 -18.03 25.23
CA ALA A 615 33.27 -18.11 26.63
C ALA A 615 32.03 -17.77 27.46
N THR A 616 31.67 -18.63 28.39
CA THR A 616 30.53 -18.36 29.30
C THR A 616 30.78 -17.08 30.04
N ALA A 617 29.84 -16.12 29.96
CA ALA A 617 29.77 -15.07 30.95
C ALA A 617 29.72 -15.75 32.34
N PRO A 618 30.48 -15.29 33.35
CA PRO A 618 30.48 -15.90 34.66
C PRO A 618 29.03 -15.93 35.15
N ALA A 619 28.60 -17.12 35.56
CA ALA A 619 27.27 -17.34 36.13
C ALA A 619 27.06 -16.29 37.23
N ARG A 620 26.10 -15.40 37.07
CA ARG A 620 25.66 -14.50 38.14
C ARG A 620 25.35 -15.38 39.32
N SER A 621 26.16 -15.27 40.38
CA SER A 621 25.91 -15.93 41.66
C SER A 621 24.45 -15.65 42.05
N LYS A 622 23.69 -16.71 42.25
CA LYS A 622 22.33 -16.65 42.80
C LYS A 622 22.41 -15.91 44.13
N ALA A 623 22.06 -14.64 44.13
CA ALA A 623 21.85 -13.90 45.37
C ALA A 623 20.72 -14.62 46.14
N LYS A 624 21.02 -15.02 47.36
CA LYS A 624 20.08 -15.63 48.30
C LYS A 624 18.88 -14.68 48.44
N PRO A 625 17.62 -15.17 48.37
CA PRO A 625 16.48 -14.29 48.56
C PRO A 625 16.43 -13.86 50.03
N THR A 626 16.66 -12.58 50.29
CA THR A 626 16.31 -11.97 51.58
C THR A 626 14.81 -11.72 51.57
N SER A 627 14.13 -12.40 52.51
CA SER A 627 12.72 -12.16 52.81
C SER A 627 12.50 -10.73 53.33
N SER A 628 11.87 -9.89 52.55
CA SER A 628 11.29 -8.64 53.04
C SER A 628 9.79 -8.63 52.72
N LYS A 629 9.01 -8.34 53.76
CA LYS A 629 7.54 -8.25 53.78
C LYS A 629 7.01 -7.28 52.74
N PRO A 630 5.79 -7.52 52.19
CA PRO A 630 5.24 -6.65 51.16
C PRO A 630 4.73 -5.34 51.74
N GLY A 631 5.45 -4.27 51.45
CA GLY A 631 4.94 -2.92 51.60
C GLY A 631 4.00 -2.57 50.44
N ARG A 632 2.79 -2.14 50.73
CA ARG A 632 1.83 -1.59 49.75
C ARG A 632 2.46 -0.36 49.08
N SER A 633 2.90 -0.52 47.85
CA SER A 633 3.29 0.59 46.98
C SER A 633 2.14 0.93 46.04
N ARG A 634 1.66 2.17 46.17
CA ARG A 634 0.73 2.79 45.22
C ARG A 634 1.42 2.84 43.85
N VAL A 635 0.80 2.22 42.86
CA VAL A 635 1.20 2.34 41.47
C VAL A 635 0.95 3.79 41.02
N PRO A 636 1.96 4.52 40.54
CA PRO A 636 1.71 5.82 39.91
C PRO A 636 0.99 5.57 38.58
N GLN A 637 -0.17 6.19 38.40
CA GLN A 637 -0.79 6.33 37.10
C GLN A 637 0.20 7.08 36.19
N ARG A 638 0.77 6.38 35.22
CA ARG A 638 1.53 7.01 34.15
C ARG A 638 0.55 7.88 33.36
N ALA A 639 0.80 9.16 33.39
CA ALA A 639 0.13 10.14 32.54
C ALA A 639 0.31 9.71 31.06
N VAL A 640 -0.80 9.46 30.39
CA VAL A 640 -0.85 9.28 28.96
C VAL A 640 -0.55 10.65 28.36
N THR A 641 0.62 10.83 27.80
CA THR A 641 0.94 12.01 27.01
C THR A 641 0.05 12.01 25.77
N SER A 642 -0.96 12.85 25.77
CA SER A 642 -1.75 13.14 24.56
C SER A 642 -0.83 13.90 23.61
N SER A 643 -0.38 13.26 22.54
CA SER A 643 0.20 13.97 21.41
C SER A 643 -0.93 14.78 20.75
N LYS A 644 -0.95 16.08 20.98
CA LYS A 644 -1.78 17.01 20.21
C LYS A 644 -1.17 17.11 18.82
N TRP A 645 -1.87 16.60 17.85
CA TRP A 645 -1.54 16.81 16.44
C TRP A 645 -2.34 18.02 15.95
N HIS A 646 -1.65 19.01 15.43
CA HIS A 646 -2.26 20.09 14.65
C HIS A 646 -2.07 19.75 13.19
N PHE A 647 -3.17 19.64 12.48
CA PHE A 647 -3.23 19.53 11.02
C PHE A 647 -3.48 20.91 10.40
#